data_67f11327896fc57d405e74b84bd51cbe
#
_entry.id   67f11327896fc57d405e74b84bd51cbe
#
_cell.length_a   1.000
_cell.length_b   1.000
_cell.length_c   1.000
_cell.angle_alpha   90.00
_cell.angle_beta   90.00
_cell.angle_gamma   90.00
#
_symmetry.space_group_name_H-M   'P 1'
#
loop_
_entity.id
_entity.type
_entity.pdbx_description
1 polymer ?
#
loop_
_entity_poly.entity_id
_entity_poly.type
_entity_poly.pdbx_seq_one_letter_code
_entity_poly.pdbx_strand_id
1 'polypeptide(L)'
;APIVAVSVWYDVGSANEPKGKTGYAHLFEHIMFNGSENAPGDYFSYTKKIGATDLNGTTWLDRTNYFETVPKSALESALFLESDRMGHLLGAVTKENLDNQIGVVSNEKRQGDNQPYGLVSYKQTELLYPEDHPYGHSTIGSLEDLSNASMEDIQNWFKDHYAPNNSVLVLSGDVTTAEAKQLVQKWFGNIPRGPAVKPLNAPVPTLDSIKRVVLKDKVPTTRIYRDWAMPGLNDPDFTALDVAASVLGGLASSRLDNQMVRGEQSAVAASAYLLPFTHGSMMNVQVDVKPGEDPAAVNAQLDAIIADFIKNGPTAEEVKRVATSEAANRIAGLEQVGGFGGKAAALAQGQLYSDDPEYYKKQLEQLANMTPAKVQAAAQKWMTRPYAEIVVEPGEREAYDEVAAGAGGKVVDGSTPAPNYYRAPEGDWMDAPASDLPLSFQDRSQFPEPGPVPDLDYPKVETAKLSNGIPVYFARRGSLPVVRVSVSFDAGYASDPKDALGTVGLMTAMLDEGTTSLDANALAEAQEALGANIGVGSSLDRTEVNARAMKANLAPTLDLMADVIKNPAFNPDELERVRVQQVTRIEAESTQPQSLAFRVLPPMLYGAQHPYGVPFTGTGDIDVVKRLTSQDLANFHQRWMRPDKAEIFVVGDTTLAEIKPMLEERFGNWKATGAAAPAKVFGAPMASDQGKIIVINRPNSPQSLILAGEVLDAKGTDDLLPLTAANEVLGGDFLSRINMDLREDKGWAYGAFTFLQRPEEQVPMMVYAPVQTNQTGPSVKQLIMQMNAFNGANGVTPEELERTITGNTLELAGNFEQSNAVLNQMQSDVLYDRPLDYADTLAQRYQALTAPELDAAMRKALNVPKLTWLIVGDAAKIQPQLADIGLPVEYRGFDPEAVEEAGAPMETSGE
;
A
#
# COMPACT_ATOMS: atom_id res chain seq x y z
N ALA A 1 5.56 -4.88 -23.50
CA ALA A 1 4.36 -4.03 -23.64
C ALA A 1 4.77 -2.69 -24.28
N PRO A 2 3.95 -2.09 -25.13
CA PRO A 2 4.21 -0.81 -25.79
C PRO A 2 3.88 0.36 -24.84
N ILE A 3 4.63 0.44 -23.75
CA ILE A 3 4.45 1.43 -22.69
C ILE A 3 5.74 2.17 -22.38
N VAL A 4 5.62 3.38 -21.86
CA VAL A 4 6.73 4.21 -21.41
C VAL A 4 6.38 4.82 -20.06
N ALA A 5 7.25 4.64 -19.09
CA ALA A 5 7.20 5.38 -17.83
C ALA A 5 7.83 6.77 -18.04
N VAL A 6 7.13 7.78 -17.56
CA VAL A 6 7.60 9.16 -17.42
C VAL A 6 7.72 9.43 -15.92
N SER A 7 8.91 9.84 -15.46
CA SER A 7 9.15 10.06 -14.04
C SER A 7 9.99 11.32 -13.86
N VAL A 8 9.46 12.28 -13.12
CA VAL A 8 10.11 13.56 -12.81
C VAL A 8 10.39 13.63 -11.32
N TRP A 9 11.65 13.80 -10.97
CA TRP A 9 12.13 13.89 -9.59
C TRP A 9 12.73 15.26 -9.34
N TYR A 10 12.24 15.95 -8.31
CA TYR A 10 12.78 17.23 -7.87
C TYR A 10 13.63 17.04 -6.62
N ASP A 11 14.81 17.66 -6.59
CA ASP A 11 15.72 17.67 -5.44
C ASP A 11 15.22 18.69 -4.40
N VAL A 12 14.02 18.42 -3.89
CA VAL A 12 13.35 19.18 -2.85
C VAL A 12 12.36 18.30 -2.09
N GLY A 13 12.46 18.29 -0.78
CA GLY A 13 11.56 17.55 0.11
C GLY A 13 11.30 18.33 1.39
N SER A 14 10.75 17.67 2.40
CA SER A 14 10.43 18.34 3.67
C SER A 14 11.66 18.89 4.38
N ALA A 15 12.85 18.33 4.15
CA ALA A 15 14.10 18.86 4.69
C ALA A 15 14.46 20.27 4.20
N ASN A 16 13.87 20.73 3.11
CA ASN A 16 14.06 22.06 2.55
C ASN A 16 13.12 23.12 3.15
N GLU A 17 12.13 22.69 3.95
CA GLU A 17 11.10 23.58 4.52
C GLU A 17 11.68 24.53 5.54
N PRO A 18 11.31 25.83 5.47
CA PRO A 18 11.67 26.78 6.51
C PRO A 18 10.96 26.44 7.84
N LYS A 19 11.57 26.79 8.95
CA LYS A 19 10.97 26.62 10.27
C LYS A 19 9.62 27.36 10.34
N GLY A 20 8.58 26.71 10.88
CA GLY A 20 7.22 27.25 10.95
C GLY A 20 6.44 27.12 9.63
N LYS A 21 6.95 26.32 8.67
CA LYS A 21 6.31 26.03 7.39
C LYS A 21 6.39 24.54 7.08
N THR A 22 6.15 23.70 8.08
CA THR A 22 6.21 22.24 7.93
C THR A 22 5.01 21.72 7.15
N GLY A 23 5.25 20.76 6.27
CA GLY A 23 4.23 20.19 5.38
C GLY A 23 4.07 20.91 4.03
N TYR A 24 4.84 21.98 3.78
CA TYR A 24 4.71 22.76 2.54
C TYR A 24 5.17 21.98 1.31
N ALA A 25 6.21 21.16 1.43
CA ALA A 25 6.67 20.32 0.32
C ALA A 25 5.57 19.31 -0.11
N HIS A 26 4.91 18.71 0.86
CA HIS A 26 3.82 17.76 0.62
C HIS A 26 2.53 18.47 0.15
N LEU A 27 2.17 19.60 0.74
CA LEU A 27 1.06 20.43 0.25
C LEU A 27 1.29 20.85 -1.22
N PHE A 28 2.54 21.19 -1.57
CA PHE A 28 2.87 21.57 -2.93
C PHE A 28 2.78 20.37 -3.90
N GLU A 29 3.12 19.17 -3.46
CA GLU A 29 2.86 17.94 -4.23
C GLU A 29 1.38 17.86 -4.63
N HIS A 30 0.46 18.07 -3.69
CA HIS A 30 -0.98 18.08 -3.97
C HIS A 30 -1.39 19.17 -4.96
N ILE A 31 -0.85 20.38 -4.82
CA ILE A 31 -1.13 21.52 -5.72
C ILE A 31 -0.72 21.20 -7.16
N MET A 32 0.34 20.42 -7.37
CA MET A 32 0.79 20.03 -8.71
C MET A 32 -0.23 19.16 -9.47
N PHE A 33 -1.23 18.60 -8.80
CA PHE A 33 -2.33 17.84 -9.41
C PHE A 33 -3.56 18.70 -9.76
N ASN A 34 -3.58 20.00 -9.44
CA ASN A 34 -4.70 20.90 -9.73
C ASN A 34 -4.66 21.52 -11.14
N GLY A 35 -3.86 20.96 -12.04
CA GLY A 35 -3.73 21.44 -13.41
C GLY A 35 -2.69 22.55 -13.60
N SER A 36 -2.57 23.03 -14.82
CA SER A 36 -1.60 24.03 -15.25
C SER A 36 -2.22 25.00 -16.25
N GLU A 37 -1.48 26.03 -16.67
CA GLU A 37 -2.01 27.11 -17.53
C GLU A 37 -2.55 26.61 -18.88
N ASN A 38 -1.93 25.57 -19.48
CA ASN A 38 -2.35 25.02 -20.76
C ASN A 38 -3.07 23.66 -20.64
N ALA A 39 -3.16 23.12 -19.42
CA ALA A 39 -3.98 21.97 -19.06
C ALA A 39 -4.79 22.32 -17.80
N PRO A 40 -5.78 23.23 -17.91
CA PRO A 40 -6.55 23.70 -16.77
C PRO A 40 -7.50 22.62 -16.22
N GLY A 41 -7.80 22.70 -14.94
CA GLY A 41 -8.67 21.75 -14.24
C GLY A 41 -7.86 20.65 -13.57
N ASP A 42 -8.48 19.49 -13.39
CA ASP A 42 -7.87 18.38 -12.68
C ASP A 42 -6.88 17.61 -13.58
N TYR A 43 -5.66 17.41 -13.08
CA TYR A 43 -4.61 16.66 -13.77
C TYR A 43 -5.01 15.20 -14.05
N PHE A 44 -5.74 14.56 -13.14
CA PHE A 44 -6.20 13.20 -13.31
C PHE A 44 -7.17 13.03 -14.49
N SER A 45 -7.88 14.10 -14.88
CA SER A 45 -8.73 14.07 -16.07
C SER A 45 -7.93 13.87 -17.35
N TYR A 46 -6.77 14.48 -17.46
CA TYR A 46 -5.87 14.33 -18.59
C TYR A 46 -5.18 12.98 -18.57
N THR A 47 -4.68 12.55 -17.42
CA THR A 47 -3.96 11.28 -17.29
C THR A 47 -4.87 10.09 -17.55
N LYS A 48 -6.13 10.13 -17.11
CA LYS A 48 -7.14 9.12 -17.47
C LYS A 48 -7.41 9.09 -18.97
N LYS A 49 -7.54 10.26 -19.61
CA LYS A 49 -7.75 10.38 -21.07
C LYS A 49 -6.62 9.77 -21.88
N ILE A 50 -5.39 9.82 -21.40
CA ILE A 50 -4.21 9.26 -22.08
C ILE A 50 -3.88 7.83 -21.65
N GLY A 51 -4.67 7.22 -20.76
CA GLY A 51 -4.48 5.85 -20.29
C GLY A 51 -3.26 5.65 -19.41
N ALA A 52 -2.98 6.62 -18.54
CA ALA A 52 -1.90 6.52 -17.57
C ALA A 52 -2.19 5.48 -16.50
N THR A 53 -1.22 4.64 -16.23
CA THR A 53 -1.21 3.68 -15.11
C THR A 53 -0.04 4.00 -14.17
N ASP A 54 0.00 3.38 -13.01
CA ASP A 54 1.03 3.62 -11.98
C ASP A 54 1.21 5.11 -11.62
N LEU A 55 0.18 5.93 -11.83
CA LEU A 55 0.21 7.37 -11.58
C LEU A 55 0.25 7.70 -10.11
N ASN A 56 1.24 8.48 -9.69
CA ASN A 56 1.32 9.02 -8.33
C ASN A 56 2.26 10.22 -8.23
N GLY A 57 2.17 10.94 -7.12
CA GLY A 57 3.18 11.83 -6.57
C GLY A 57 3.60 11.34 -5.19
N THR A 58 4.82 11.63 -4.78
CA THR A 58 5.27 11.38 -3.40
C THR A 58 6.25 12.44 -2.95
N THR A 59 6.15 12.83 -1.68
CA THR A 59 7.12 13.68 -1.00
C THR A 59 7.81 12.91 0.12
N TRP A 60 9.12 13.03 0.18
CA TRP A 60 9.94 12.47 1.24
C TRP A 60 10.84 13.54 1.84
N LEU A 61 11.79 13.18 2.70
CA LEU A 61 12.67 14.17 3.32
C LEU A 61 13.49 14.94 2.27
N ASP A 62 14.06 14.24 1.27
CA ASP A 62 15.04 14.78 0.34
C ASP A 62 14.52 15.00 -1.09
N ARG A 63 13.30 14.61 -1.40
CA ARG A 63 12.78 14.70 -2.77
C ARG A 63 11.26 14.80 -2.83
N THR A 64 10.76 15.34 -3.93
CA THR A 64 9.39 15.22 -4.39
C THR A 64 9.39 14.67 -5.80
N ASN A 65 8.57 13.66 -6.10
CA ASN A 65 8.53 13.09 -7.44
C ASN A 65 7.11 12.86 -7.94
N TYR A 66 6.97 12.83 -9.25
CA TYR A 66 5.75 12.50 -9.96
C TYR A 66 6.07 11.47 -11.03
N PHE A 67 5.18 10.53 -11.24
CA PHE A 67 5.39 9.51 -12.24
C PHE A 67 4.06 8.94 -12.75
N GLU A 68 4.07 8.56 -14.01
CA GLU A 68 3.03 7.79 -14.68
C GLU A 68 3.65 6.83 -15.70
N THR A 69 2.93 5.76 -16.00
CA THR A 69 3.23 4.85 -17.10
C THR A 69 2.13 4.98 -18.13
N VAL A 70 2.49 5.30 -19.36
CA VAL A 70 1.53 5.55 -20.44
C VAL A 70 1.76 4.61 -21.62
N PRO A 71 0.74 4.32 -22.44
CA PRO A 71 0.95 3.72 -23.75
C PRO A 71 1.93 4.58 -24.57
N LYS A 72 2.79 3.94 -25.36
CA LYS A 72 3.74 4.67 -26.23
C LYS A 72 3.06 5.74 -27.09
N SER A 73 1.85 5.47 -27.55
CA SER A 73 1.04 6.41 -28.34
C SER A 73 0.63 7.68 -27.59
N ALA A 74 0.73 7.69 -26.26
CA ALA A 74 0.42 8.82 -25.39
C ALA A 74 1.65 9.49 -24.77
N LEU A 75 2.88 9.05 -25.10
CA LEU A 75 4.12 9.60 -24.53
C LEU A 75 4.23 11.13 -24.75
N GLU A 76 3.86 11.62 -25.90
CA GLU A 76 3.92 13.06 -26.18
C GLU A 76 2.94 13.86 -25.30
N SER A 77 1.75 13.32 -25.05
CA SER A 77 0.74 13.89 -24.16
C SER A 77 1.22 13.97 -22.72
N ALA A 78 1.85 12.90 -22.22
CA ALA A 78 2.43 12.87 -20.87
C ALA A 78 3.57 13.91 -20.73
N LEU A 79 4.48 14.01 -21.71
CA LEU A 79 5.55 14.99 -21.68
C LEU A 79 5.04 16.44 -21.78
N PHE A 80 3.93 16.66 -22.49
CA PHE A 80 3.25 17.96 -22.48
C PHE A 80 2.78 18.29 -21.05
N LEU A 81 2.06 17.40 -20.38
CA LEU A 81 1.54 17.61 -19.03
C LEU A 81 2.67 17.89 -18.03
N GLU A 82 3.69 17.03 -18.01
CA GLU A 82 4.84 17.17 -17.10
C GLU A 82 5.61 18.46 -17.32
N SER A 83 5.84 18.83 -18.56
CA SER A 83 6.53 20.09 -18.88
C SER A 83 5.66 21.32 -18.62
N ASP A 84 4.34 21.18 -18.72
CA ASP A 84 3.43 22.30 -18.45
C ASP A 84 3.35 22.59 -16.95
N ARG A 85 3.22 21.59 -16.11
CA ARG A 85 3.28 21.80 -14.65
C ARG A 85 4.67 22.22 -14.15
N MET A 86 5.78 21.86 -14.83
CA MET A 86 7.11 22.37 -14.50
C MET A 86 7.30 23.85 -14.88
N GLY A 87 6.78 24.27 -16.01
CA GLY A 87 7.04 25.61 -16.56
C GLY A 87 5.88 26.61 -16.46
N HIS A 88 4.64 26.13 -16.31
CA HIS A 88 3.40 26.89 -16.46
C HIS A 88 2.35 26.56 -15.37
N LEU A 89 2.77 26.30 -14.14
CA LEU A 89 1.86 25.96 -13.05
C LEU A 89 1.20 27.19 -12.44
N LEU A 90 2.00 28.24 -12.13
CA LEU A 90 1.60 29.31 -11.21
C LEU A 90 0.38 30.12 -11.66
N GLY A 91 0.16 30.26 -12.97
CA GLY A 91 -1.02 30.95 -13.50
C GLY A 91 -2.33 30.21 -13.29
N ALA A 92 -2.27 28.90 -13.03
CA ALA A 92 -3.44 28.06 -12.76
C ALA A 92 -3.76 27.92 -11.26
N VAL A 93 -2.81 28.16 -10.36
CA VAL A 93 -3.01 28.02 -8.91
C VAL A 93 -3.87 29.16 -8.38
N THR A 94 -4.99 28.82 -7.75
CA THR A 94 -5.93 29.79 -7.15
C THR A 94 -5.96 29.63 -5.62
N LYS A 95 -6.47 30.65 -4.95
CA LYS A 95 -6.71 30.58 -3.50
C LYS A 95 -7.68 29.46 -3.14
N GLU A 96 -8.67 29.19 -3.99
CA GLU A 96 -9.65 28.13 -3.81
C GLU A 96 -9.00 26.75 -3.85
N ASN A 97 -8.13 26.50 -4.84
CA ASN A 97 -7.34 25.27 -4.92
C ASN A 97 -6.46 25.08 -3.67
N LEU A 98 -5.76 26.16 -3.25
CA LEU A 98 -4.92 26.10 -2.05
C LEU A 98 -5.73 25.73 -0.81
N ASP A 99 -6.88 26.41 -0.57
CA ASP A 99 -7.71 26.16 0.60
C ASP A 99 -8.30 24.73 0.58
N ASN A 100 -8.69 24.25 -0.59
CA ASN A 100 -9.15 22.87 -0.76
C ASN A 100 -8.04 21.88 -0.41
N GLN A 101 -6.84 22.03 -0.99
CA GLN A 101 -5.74 21.07 -0.77
C GLN A 101 -5.22 21.11 0.68
N ILE A 102 -5.26 22.25 1.38
CA ILE A 102 -5.04 22.31 2.83
C ILE A 102 -6.05 21.40 3.56
N GLY A 103 -7.32 21.43 3.16
CA GLY A 103 -8.37 20.54 3.70
C GLY A 103 -8.06 19.07 3.45
N VAL A 104 -7.68 18.71 2.23
CA VAL A 104 -7.34 17.32 1.82
C VAL A 104 -6.14 16.79 2.61
N VAL A 105 -5.01 17.53 2.64
CA VAL A 105 -3.80 17.15 3.39
C VAL A 105 -4.10 17.05 4.90
N SER A 106 -4.92 17.95 5.43
CA SER A 106 -5.34 17.88 6.84
C SER A 106 -6.15 16.61 7.13
N ASN A 107 -6.99 16.16 6.20
CA ASN A 107 -7.74 14.91 6.35
C ASN A 107 -6.85 13.68 6.22
N GLU A 108 -5.88 13.70 5.33
CA GLU A 108 -4.85 12.66 5.23
C GLU A 108 -4.09 12.50 6.54
N LYS A 109 -3.64 13.63 7.12
CA LYS A 109 -3.00 13.64 8.44
C LYS A 109 -3.90 13.00 9.50
N ARG A 110 -5.17 13.42 9.59
CA ARG A 110 -6.12 12.85 10.55
C ARG A 110 -6.35 11.36 10.34
N GLN A 111 -6.35 10.90 9.09
CA GLN A 111 -6.48 9.48 8.75
C GLN A 111 -5.27 8.68 9.25
N GLY A 112 -4.06 9.18 9.04
CA GLY A 112 -2.82 8.57 9.56
C GLY A 112 -2.79 8.56 11.09
N ASP A 113 -3.07 9.70 11.70
CA ASP A 113 -3.06 9.86 13.16
C ASP A 113 -4.14 9.00 13.85
N ASN A 114 -5.22 8.68 13.15
CA ASN A 114 -6.30 7.83 13.67
C ASN A 114 -5.95 6.34 13.70
N GLN A 115 -4.87 5.91 13.02
CA GLN A 115 -4.43 4.52 13.04
C GLN A 115 -3.77 4.15 14.38
N PRO A 116 -3.82 2.89 14.80
CA PRO A 116 -2.96 2.39 15.86
C PRO A 116 -1.48 2.70 15.57
N TYR A 117 -0.75 3.14 16.59
CA TYR A 117 0.65 3.60 16.47
C TYR A 117 0.87 4.84 15.58
N GLY A 118 -0.17 5.48 15.07
CA GLY A 118 -0.09 6.56 14.08
C GLY A 118 0.73 7.79 14.53
N LEU A 119 0.91 7.98 15.84
CA LEU A 119 1.68 9.12 16.38
C LEU A 119 3.17 8.81 16.63
N VAL A 120 3.61 7.58 16.40
CA VAL A 120 4.99 7.15 16.71
C VAL A 120 6.02 7.86 15.85
N SER A 121 5.76 8.04 14.56
CA SER A 121 6.70 8.67 13.61
C SER A 121 7.07 10.09 14.03
N TYR A 122 6.15 10.85 14.61
CA TYR A 122 6.43 12.18 15.14
C TYR A 122 7.44 12.13 16.30
N LYS A 123 7.28 11.17 17.21
CA LYS A 123 8.18 10.97 18.34
C LYS A 123 9.54 10.43 17.92
N GLN A 124 9.61 9.59 16.92
CA GLN A 124 10.88 9.12 16.33
C GLN A 124 11.69 10.32 15.83
N THR A 125 11.06 11.19 15.05
CA THR A 125 11.68 12.41 14.52
C THR A 125 12.12 13.35 15.65
N GLU A 126 11.23 13.67 16.60
CA GLU A 126 11.49 14.57 17.73
C GLU A 126 12.65 14.10 18.63
N LEU A 127 12.73 12.80 18.90
CA LEU A 127 13.76 12.24 19.79
C LEU A 127 15.09 12.07 19.10
N LEU A 128 15.10 11.75 17.80
CA LEU A 128 16.31 11.40 17.06
C LEU A 128 17.05 12.63 16.54
N TYR A 129 16.30 13.64 16.09
CA TYR A 129 16.86 14.84 15.48
C TYR A 129 16.68 16.09 16.37
N PRO A 130 17.67 17.00 16.42
CA PRO A 130 17.46 18.32 17.02
C PRO A 130 16.32 19.09 16.35
N GLU A 131 15.64 19.95 17.10
CA GLU A 131 14.50 20.75 16.61
C GLU A 131 14.82 21.60 15.36
N ASP A 132 16.07 22.02 15.23
CA ASP A 132 16.58 22.82 14.12
C ASP A 132 17.29 21.97 13.04
N HIS A 133 17.22 20.63 13.13
CA HIS A 133 17.75 19.75 12.10
C HIS A 133 16.76 19.66 10.92
N PRO A 134 17.23 19.65 9.64
CA PRO A 134 16.35 19.51 8.47
C PRO A 134 15.39 18.30 8.53
N TYR A 135 15.80 17.22 9.19
CA TYR A 135 14.97 16.03 9.41
C TYR A 135 14.21 16.06 10.76
N GLY A 136 14.18 17.21 11.45
CA GLY A 136 13.58 17.36 12.79
C GLY A 136 12.04 17.49 12.80
N HIS A 137 11.36 17.33 11.67
CA HIS A 137 9.90 17.42 11.56
C HIS A 137 9.35 16.40 10.55
N SER A 138 8.05 16.14 10.64
CA SER A 138 7.38 15.18 9.73
C SER A 138 7.09 15.80 8.36
N THR A 139 7.10 14.98 7.32
CA THR A 139 6.77 15.39 5.95
C THR A 139 5.34 15.88 5.81
N ILE A 140 4.38 15.30 6.55
CA ILE A 140 2.99 15.75 6.53
C ILE A 140 2.81 17.12 7.19
N GLY A 141 3.74 17.55 8.04
CA GLY A 141 3.72 18.81 8.74
C GLY A 141 2.72 18.91 9.88
N SER A 142 2.55 20.15 10.40
CA SER A 142 1.54 20.47 11.40
C SER A 142 0.31 21.12 10.76
N LEU A 143 -0.88 20.90 11.36
CA LEU A 143 -2.11 21.56 10.88
C LEU A 143 -2.04 23.09 11.07
N GLU A 144 -1.29 23.56 12.05
CA GLU A 144 -1.05 24.99 12.27
C GLU A 144 -0.26 25.61 11.12
N ASP A 145 0.87 25.02 10.76
CA ASP A 145 1.70 25.50 9.65
C ASP A 145 0.94 25.44 8.31
N LEU A 146 0.24 24.33 8.04
CA LEU A 146 -0.57 24.14 6.83
C LEU A 146 -1.67 25.20 6.72
N SER A 147 -2.37 25.50 7.83
CA SER A 147 -3.45 26.51 7.83
C SER A 147 -2.94 27.95 7.60
N ASN A 148 -1.66 28.19 7.84
CA ASN A 148 -1.01 29.47 7.60
C ASN A 148 -0.37 29.61 6.21
N ALA A 149 -0.47 28.58 5.35
CA ALA A 149 0.08 28.62 4.02
C ALA A 149 -0.58 29.71 3.15
N SER A 150 0.23 30.54 2.53
CA SER A 150 -0.23 31.64 1.68
C SER A 150 0.10 31.41 0.20
N MET A 151 -0.61 32.10 -0.69
CA MET A 151 -0.30 32.08 -2.12
C MET A 151 1.14 32.55 -2.40
N GLU A 152 1.67 33.49 -1.63
CA GLU A 152 3.04 33.97 -1.77
C GLU A 152 4.04 32.84 -1.42
N ASP A 153 3.79 32.08 -0.37
CA ASP A 153 4.62 30.94 0.01
C ASP A 153 4.67 29.89 -1.10
N ILE A 154 3.52 29.54 -1.65
CA ILE A 154 3.41 28.58 -2.76
C ILE A 154 4.16 29.06 -4.00
N GLN A 155 4.01 30.33 -4.36
CA GLN A 155 4.72 30.90 -5.50
C GLN A 155 6.23 30.92 -5.31
N ASN A 156 6.69 31.26 -4.09
CA ASN A 156 8.11 31.30 -3.77
C ASN A 156 8.70 29.88 -3.76
N TRP A 157 7.99 28.91 -3.17
CA TRP A 157 8.41 27.50 -3.15
C TRP A 157 8.61 26.96 -4.57
N PHE A 158 7.67 27.21 -5.47
CA PHE A 158 7.80 26.81 -6.88
C PHE A 158 9.02 27.43 -7.55
N LYS A 159 9.16 28.76 -7.46
CA LYS A 159 10.26 29.49 -8.10
C LYS A 159 11.63 29.07 -7.60
N ASP A 160 11.72 28.72 -6.31
CA ASP A 160 12.98 28.37 -5.67
C ASP A 160 13.41 26.93 -5.95
N HIS A 161 12.47 26.01 -6.21
CA HIS A 161 12.75 24.57 -6.22
C HIS A 161 12.31 23.82 -7.48
N TYR A 162 11.26 24.27 -8.18
CA TYR A 162 10.68 23.51 -9.30
C TYR A 162 11.19 24.06 -10.64
N ALA A 163 12.38 23.62 -11.03
CA ALA A 163 13.01 24.04 -12.27
C ALA A 163 13.85 22.91 -12.89
N PRO A 164 14.14 22.97 -14.20
CA PRO A 164 14.90 21.93 -14.88
C PRO A 164 16.28 21.62 -14.29
N ASN A 165 16.95 22.63 -13.72
CA ASN A 165 18.27 22.46 -13.08
C ASN A 165 18.21 21.83 -11.67
N ASN A 166 17.02 21.62 -11.13
CA ASN A 166 16.80 20.97 -9.83
C ASN A 166 15.94 19.71 -9.99
N SER A 167 15.98 19.08 -11.17
CA SER A 167 15.15 17.91 -11.45
C SER A 167 15.87 16.87 -12.28
N VAL A 168 15.38 15.64 -12.20
CA VAL A 168 15.75 14.52 -13.05
C VAL A 168 14.51 14.01 -13.76
N LEU A 169 14.52 14.01 -15.10
CA LEU A 169 13.49 13.38 -15.93
C LEU A 169 14.01 12.04 -16.44
N VAL A 170 13.26 10.99 -16.18
CA VAL A 170 13.55 9.64 -16.67
C VAL A 170 12.42 9.14 -17.55
N LEU A 171 12.79 8.64 -18.73
CA LEU A 171 11.92 7.90 -19.64
C LEU A 171 12.41 6.45 -19.71
N SER A 172 11.55 5.50 -19.39
CA SER A 172 11.89 4.07 -19.41
C SER A 172 10.80 3.26 -20.11
N GLY A 173 11.17 2.31 -20.95
CA GLY A 173 10.22 1.47 -21.67
C GLY A 173 10.43 1.46 -23.18
N ASP A 174 9.36 1.41 -23.96
CA ASP A 174 9.39 1.37 -25.42
C ASP A 174 9.65 2.76 -26.05
N VAL A 175 10.82 3.29 -25.81
CA VAL A 175 11.28 4.57 -26.35
C VAL A 175 12.75 4.52 -26.73
N THR A 176 13.12 5.08 -27.86
CA THR A 176 14.53 5.23 -28.23
C THR A 176 15.13 6.52 -27.68
N THR A 177 16.43 6.53 -27.41
CA THR A 177 17.12 7.74 -26.93
C THR A 177 16.96 8.93 -27.90
N ALA A 178 16.89 8.68 -29.20
CA ALA A 178 16.71 9.75 -30.20
C ALA A 178 15.31 10.36 -30.11
N GLU A 179 14.28 9.52 -30.00
CA GLU A 179 12.88 9.92 -29.82
C GLU A 179 12.70 10.69 -28.52
N ALA A 180 13.22 10.14 -27.40
CA ALA A 180 13.20 10.77 -26.10
C ALA A 180 13.82 12.20 -26.16
N LYS A 181 15.04 12.32 -26.69
CA LYS A 181 15.69 13.63 -26.82
C LYS A 181 14.89 14.63 -27.66
N GLN A 182 14.28 14.17 -28.75
CA GLN A 182 13.47 15.03 -29.60
C GLN A 182 12.23 15.57 -28.87
N LEU A 183 11.49 14.69 -28.17
CA LEU A 183 10.29 15.05 -27.46
C LEU A 183 10.58 15.90 -26.21
N VAL A 184 11.61 15.54 -25.44
CA VAL A 184 12.05 16.34 -24.29
C VAL A 184 12.52 17.73 -24.74
N GLN A 185 13.33 17.84 -25.80
CA GLN A 185 13.72 19.13 -26.33
C GLN A 185 12.51 19.95 -26.80
N LYS A 186 11.52 19.32 -27.39
CA LYS A 186 10.29 19.98 -27.84
C LYS A 186 9.53 20.62 -26.68
N TRP A 187 9.27 19.89 -25.60
CA TRP A 187 8.37 20.30 -24.54
C TRP A 187 9.07 20.98 -23.35
N PHE A 188 10.27 20.54 -22.97
CA PHE A 188 11.01 21.10 -21.83
C PHE A 188 12.06 22.15 -22.26
N GLY A 189 12.46 22.17 -23.52
CA GLY A 189 13.58 23.00 -23.99
C GLY A 189 13.35 24.51 -23.94
N ASN A 190 12.13 24.98 -23.66
CA ASN A 190 11.80 26.40 -23.48
C ASN A 190 11.62 26.80 -22.01
N ILE A 191 11.69 25.86 -21.08
CA ILE A 191 11.56 26.15 -19.65
C ILE A 191 12.88 26.73 -19.15
N PRO A 192 12.88 27.95 -18.59
CA PRO A 192 14.11 28.60 -18.15
C PRO A 192 14.67 27.88 -16.91
N ARG A 193 15.98 27.98 -16.79
CA ARG A 193 16.67 27.54 -15.58
C ARG A 193 16.21 28.36 -14.37
N GLY A 194 15.95 27.70 -13.25
CA GLY A 194 15.69 28.33 -11.95
C GLY A 194 16.97 28.79 -11.22
N PRO A 195 16.82 29.36 -10.03
CA PRO A 195 17.94 29.67 -9.16
C PRO A 195 18.70 28.40 -8.75
N ALA A 196 19.96 28.56 -8.35
CA ALA A 196 20.70 27.48 -7.74
C ALA A 196 20.15 27.18 -6.34
N VAL A 197 19.85 25.88 -6.07
CA VAL A 197 19.37 25.46 -4.77
C VAL A 197 20.54 25.21 -3.83
N LYS A 198 20.52 25.81 -2.64
CA LYS A 198 21.56 25.62 -1.63
C LYS A 198 21.56 24.18 -1.13
N PRO A 199 22.71 23.49 -1.13
CA PRO A 199 22.82 22.18 -0.51
C PRO A 199 22.42 22.22 0.97
N LEU A 200 21.75 21.17 1.42
CA LEU A 200 21.40 21.02 2.82
C LEU A 200 22.64 20.73 3.69
N ASN A 201 22.70 21.32 4.86
CA ASN A 201 23.67 20.99 5.89
C ASN A 201 22.97 20.17 6.99
N ALA A 202 22.90 18.87 6.82
CA ALA A 202 22.20 17.96 7.69
C ALA A 202 23.14 16.85 8.22
N PRO A 203 24.06 17.17 9.14
CA PRO A 203 24.99 16.19 9.68
C PRO A 203 24.24 15.14 10.50
N VAL A 204 24.69 13.89 10.45
CA VAL A 204 24.11 12.80 11.24
C VAL A 204 24.21 13.14 12.73
N PRO A 205 23.08 13.27 13.46
CA PRO A 205 23.11 13.65 14.85
C PRO A 205 23.71 12.53 15.73
N THR A 206 24.28 12.93 16.85
CA THR A 206 24.71 12.00 17.89
C THR A 206 24.02 12.43 19.19
N LEU A 207 23.19 11.56 19.74
CA LEU A 207 22.51 11.81 20.99
C LEU A 207 23.52 11.74 22.16
N ASP A 208 23.34 12.59 23.16
CA ASP A 208 24.17 12.59 24.37
C ASP A 208 23.93 11.36 25.25
N SER A 209 22.73 10.81 25.21
CA SER A 209 22.30 9.63 25.96
C SER A 209 21.11 8.98 25.27
N ILE A 210 20.76 7.76 25.66
CA ILE A 210 19.53 7.10 25.23
C ILE A 210 18.33 7.95 25.68
N LYS A 211 17.46 8.31 24.73
CA LYS A 211 16.21 9.03 25.00
C LYS A 211 15.05 8.05 25.03
N ARG A 212 14.21 8.12 26.05
CA ARG A 212 13.08 7.19 26.22
C ARG A 212 11.78 7.94 26.42
N VAL A 213 10.72 7.43 25.77
CA VAL A 213 9.35 7.89 25.97
C VAL A 213 8.40 6.70 26.01
N VAL A 214 7.37 6.79 26.83
CA VAL A 214 6.27 5.83 26.89
C VAL A 214 5.01 6.54 26.41
N LEU A 215 4.35 5.95 25.42
CA LEU A 215 3.06 6.41 24.88
C LEU A 215 1.98 5.39 25.22
N LYS A 216 0.74 5.84 25.32
CA LYS A 216 -0.43 4.97 25.39
C LYS A 216 -1.26 5.11 24.13
N ASP A 217 -1.72 3.96 23.63
CA ASP A 217 -2.58 3.93 22.44
C ASP A 217 -3.54 2.74 22.50
N LYS A 218 -4.61 2.80 21.68
CA LYS A 218 -5.55 1.69 21.50
C LYS A 218 -4.93 0.62 20.60
N VAL A 219 -4.02 -0.14 21.17
CA VAL A 219 -3.23 -1.19 20.51
C VAL A 219 -3.40 -2.52 21.26
N PRO A 220 -3.23 -3.66 20.58
CA PRO A 220 -3.42 -4.98 21.20
C PRO A 220 -2.26 -5.38 22.09
N THR A 221 -1.04 -4.90 21.80
CA THR A 221 0.19 -5.29 22.49
C THR A 221 1.08 -4.09 22.75
N THR A 222 1.96 -4.21 23.75
CA THR A 222 3.05 -3.26 23.91
C THR A 222 4.05 -3.41 22.75
N ARG A 223 4.44 -2.31 22.14
CA ARG A 223 5.46 -2.27 21.09
C ARG A 223 6.63 -1.42 21.51
N ILE A 224 7.84 -1.97 21.34
CA ILE A 224 9.11 -1.30 21.61
C ILE A 224 9.75 -0.92 20.27
N TYR A 225 10.09 0.36 20.11
CA TYR A 225 10.87 0.87 18.99
C TYR A 225 12.23 1.34 19.48
N ARG A 226 13.26 1.07 18.68
CA ARG A 226 14.61 1.66 18.87
C ARG A 226 15.10 2.22 17.56
N ASP A 227 15.43 3.49 17.56
CA ASP A 227 15.82 4.23 16.38
C ASP A 227 17.23 4.81 16.56
N TRP A 228 18.12 4.50 15.63
CA TRP A 228 19.45 5.07 15.54
C TRP A 228 19.57 6.01 14.36
N ALA A 229 20.21 7.15 14.53
CA ALA A 229 20.67 7.97 13.42
C ALA A 229 21.89 7.31 12.78
N MET A 230 21.78 6.99 11.50
CA MET A 230 22.74 6.27 10.69
C MET A 230 23.31 7.17 9.59
N PRO A 231 24.41 6.82 8.95
CA PRO A 231 24.96 7.59 7.83
C PRO A 231 24.02 7.59 6.63
N GLY A 232 24.16 8.60 5.76
CA GLY A 232 23.40 8.71 4.53
C GLY A 232 23.73 7.60 3.52
N LEU A 233 22.87 7.44 2.54
CA LEU A 233 22.90 6.32 1.59
C LEU A 233 24.19 6.22 0.76
N ASN A 234 24.97 7.29 0.63
CA ASN A 234 26.25 7.32 -0.09
C ASN A 234 27.49 7.06 0.82
N ASP A 235 27.27 6.88 2.13
CA ASP A 235 28.38 6.52 3.04
C ASP A 235 28.86 5.10 2.76
N PRO A 236 30.18 4.83 2.83
CA PRO A 236 30.75 3.49 2.63
C PRO A 236 30.18 2.42 3.59
N ASP A 237 29.70 2.79 4.76
CA ASP A 237 29.13 1.87 5.75
C ASP A 237 27.66 1.54 5.48
N PHE A 238 26.96 2.29 4.61
CA PHE A 238 25.50 2.17 4.42
C PHE A 238 25.07 0.75 4.05
N THR A 239 25.63 0.16 2.99
CA THR A 239 25.28 -1.21 2.56
C THR A 239 25.56 -2.25 3.63
N ALA A 240 26.60 -2.06 4.43
CA ALA A 240 26.93 -2.97 5.53
C ALA A 240 25.90 -2.86 6.67
N LEU A 241 25.36 -1.67 6.93
CA LEU A 241 24.30 -1.43 7.91
C LEU A 241 22.96 -1.96 7.44
N ASP A 242 22.66 -1.87 6.14
CA ASP A 242 21.47 -2.45 5.53
C ASP A 242 21.46 -3.99 5.68
N VAL A 243 22.62 -4.62 5.42
CA VAL A 243 22.80 -6.05 5.69
C VAL A 243 22.70 -6.36 7.19
N ALA A 244 23.22 -5.49 8.06
CA ALA A 244 23.09 -5.67 9.52
C ALA A 244 21.62 -5.66 9.96
N ALA A 245 20.81 -4.71 9.47
CA ALA A 245 19.38 -4.64 9.73
C ALA A 245 18.66 -5.90 9.23
N SER A 246 18.98 -6.34 8.01
CA SER A 246 18.40 -7.56 7.41
C SER A 246 18.69 -8.81 8.22
N VAL A 247 19.95 -9.01 8.69
CA VAL A 247 20.32 -10.15 9.55
C VAL A 247 19.65 -10.06 10.91
N LEU A 248 19.49 -8.86 11.47
CA LEU A 248 18.84 -8.68 12.77
C LEU A 248 17.35 -8.96 12.70
N GLY A 249 16.61 -8.39 11.73
CA GLY A 249 15.16 -8.46 11.72
C GLY A 249 14.49 -8.36 10.36
N GLY A 250 15.25 -8.36 9.23
CA GLY A 250 14.70 -8.20 7.88
C GLY A 250 14.37 -9.52 7.16
N LEU A 251 14.93 -10.64 7.58
CA LEU A 251 14.69 -11.96 7.02
C LEU A 251 13.75 -12.78 7.92
N ALA A 252 13.04 -13.75 7.35
CA ALA A 252 12.25 -14.72 8.11
C ALA A 252 13.13 -15.59 9.03
N SER A 253 14.42 -15.80 8.65
CA SER A 253 15.45 -16.45 9.47
C SER A 253 16.27 -15.47 10.31
N SER A 254 15.81 -14.25 10.54
CA SER A 254 16.53 -13.21 11.28
C SER A 254 16.75 -13.57 12.75
N ARG A 255 17.75 -12.92 13.38
CA ARG A 255 18.11 -13.22 14.78
C ARG A 255 17.01 -12.86 15.76
N LEU A 256 16.31 -11.75 15.55
CA LEU A 256 15.20 -11.33 16.39
C LEU A 256 14.03 -12.30 16.28
N ASP A 257 13.65 -12.69 15.06
CA ASP A 257 12.60 -13.68 14.86
C ASP A 257 12.94 -15.02 15.52
N ASN A 258 14.15 -15.54 15.24
CA ASN A 258 14.58 -16.82 15.78
C ASN A 258 14.68 -16.85 17.30
N GLN A 259 15.13 -15.78 17.96
CA GLN A 259 15.35 -15.78 19.40
C GLN A 259 14.12 -15.32 20.18
N MET A 260 13.41 -14.26 19.71
CA MET A 260 12.30 -13.66 20.46
C MET A 260 10.94 -14.21 20.07
N VAL A 261 10.73 -14.53 18.78
CA VAL A 261 9.42 -14.99 18.29
C VAL A 261 9.32 -16.50 18.31
N ARG A 262 10.29 -17.22 17.73
CA ARG A 262 10.27 -18.70 17.64
C ARG A 262 10.88 -19.35 18.88
N GLY A 263 11.99 -18.86 19.39
CA GLY A 263 12.74 -19.44 20.50
C GLY A 263 12.08 -19.22 21.85
N GLU A 264 12.34 -18.08 22.46
CA GLU A 264 11.81 -17.74 23.81
C GLU A 264 10.33 -17.40 23.80
N GLN A 265 9.75 -17.13 22.64
CA GLN A 265 8.37 -16.72 22.46
C GLN A 265 7.96 -15.53 23.34
N SER A 266 8.88 -14.59 23.53
CA SER A 266 8.67 -13.35 24.31
C SER A 266 8.02 -12.23 23.47
N ALA A 267 8.04 -12.36 22.15
CA ALA A 267 7.45 -11.44 21.20
C ALA A 267 6.49 -12.17 20.24
N VAL A 268 5.50 -11.46 19.73
CA VAL A 268 4.60 -11.95 18.65
C VAL A 268 5.15 -11.58 17.27
N ALA A 269 5.95 -10.52 17.20
CA ALA A 269 6.66 -10.10 15.99
C ALA A 269 7.92 -9.30 16.37
N ALA A 270 8.94 -9.39 15.54
CA ALA A 270 10.14 -8.56 15.66
C ALA A 270 10.67 -8.24 14.26
N SER A 271 11.16 -7.02 14.05
CA SER A 271 11.71 -6.60 12.77
C SER A 271 12.84 -5.58 12.95
N ALA A 272 13.69 -5.47 11.94
CA ALA A 272 14.70 -4.41 11.83
C ALA A 272 14.85 -4.01 10.36
N TYR A 273 14.97 -2.72 10.10
CA TYR A 273 15.19 -2.18 8.76
C TYR A 273 15.92 -0.85 8.80
N LEU A 274 16.52 -0.49 7.68
CA LEU A 274 17.19 0.78 7.46
C LEU A 274 16.38 1.64 6.50
N LEU A 275 15.93 2.82 6.95
CA LEU A 275 15.30 3.82 6.11
C LEU A 275 16.38 4.72 5.50
N PRO A 276 16.58 4.68 4.17
CA PRO A 276 17.64 5.43 3.50
C PRO A 276 17.23 6.89 3.29
N PHE A 277 18.10 7.82 3.70
CA PHE A 277 18.01 9.24 3.34
C PHE A 277 19.38 9.69 2.83
N THR A 278 19.41 10.83 2.14
CA THR A 278 20.63 11.32 1.47
C THR A 278 21.71 11.73 2.48
N HIS A 279 21.31 12.50 3.49
CA HIS A 279 22.24 13.08 4.47
C HIS A 279 22.39 12.25 5.75
N GLY A 280 21.46 11.42 6.05
CA GLY A 280 21.47 10.51 7.17
C GLY A 280 20.34 9.50 6.99
N SER A 281 20.50 8.31 7.56
CA SER A 281 19.50 7.23 7.51
C SER A 281 18.99 6.96 8.93
N MET A 282 17.92 6.20 9.05
CA MET A 282 17.39 5.76 10.33
C MET A 282 17.32 4.25 10.37
N MET A 283 18.04 3.62 11.30
CA MET A 283 17.84 2.21 11.58
C MET A 283 16.76 2.06 12.63
N ASN A 284 15.71 1.35 12.30
CA ASN A 284 14.61 1.03 13.21
C ASN A 284 14.67 -0.45 13.60
N VAL A 285 14.49 -0.72 14.89
CA VAL A 285 14.23 -2.06 15.44
C VAL A 285 12.91 -2.00 16.17
N GLN A 286 12.01 -2.92 15.86
CA GLN A 286 10.66 -2.99 16.42
C GLN A 286 10.39 -4.36 17.01
N VAL A 287 9.79 -4.42 18.20
CA VAL A 287 9.39 -5.66 18.87
C VAL A 287 7.99 -5.51 19.43
N ASP A 288 7.08 -6.39 19.01
CA ASP A 288 5.75 -6.53 19.57
C ASP A 288 5.79 -7.55 20.71
N VAL A 289 5.66 -7.07 21.94
CA VAL A 289 5.72 -7.88 23.16
C VAL A 289 4.54 -8.85 23.20
N LYS A 290 4.79 -10.12 23.46
CA LYS A 290 3.72 -11.11 23.61
C LYS A 290 2.82 -10.75 24.79
N PRO A 291 1.49 -10.84 24.64
CA PRO A 291 0.57 -10.59 25.75
C PRO A 291 0.90 -11.42 27.00
N GLY A 292 1.06 -10.72 28.13
CA GLY A 292 1.41 -11.34 29.40
C GLY A 292 2.90 -11.39 29.75
N GLU A 293 3.78 -11.09 28.81
CA GLU A 293 5.22 -10.94 29.06
C GLU A 293 5.53 -9.54 29.65
N ASP A 294 6.59 -9.46 30.47
CA ASP A 294 7.08 -8.20 31.01
C ASP A 294 7.86 -7.41 29.93
N PRO A 295 7.39 -6.25 29.51
CA PRO A 295 8.09 -5.44 28.51
C PRO A 295 9.53 -5.10 28.88
N ALA A 296 9.83 -4.97 30.19
CA ALA A 296 11.18 -4.68 30.66
C ALA A 296 12.12 -5.90 30.46
N ALA A 297 11.60 -7.12 30.69
CA ALA A 297 12.36 -8.35 30.43
C ALA A 297 12.60 -8.56 28.92
N VAL A 298 11.58 -8.30 28.09
CA VAL A 298 11.69 -8.37 26.63
C VAL A 298 12.69 -7.33 26.10
N ASN A 299 12.67 -6.13 26.66
CA ASN A 299 13.63 -5.08 26.30
C ASN A 299 15.07 -5.47 26.69
N ALA A 300 15.27 -6.13 27.84
CA ALA A 300 16.60 -6.63 28.25
C ALA A 300 17.08 -7.77 27.35
N GLN A 301 16.19 -8.64 26.86
CA GLN A 301 16.51 -9.66 25.86
C GLN A 301 16.95 -9.01 24.54
N LEU A 302 16.24 -7.98 24.08
CA LEU A 302 16.61 -7.21 22.89
C LEU A 302 18.00 -6.58 23.04
N ASP A 303 18.32 -6.02 24.24
CA ASP A 303 19.67 -5.51 24.54
C ASP A 303 20.74 -6.59 24.36
N ALA A 304 20.48 -7.79 24.87
CA ALA A 304 21.42 -8.90 24.80
C ALA A 304 21.69 -9.35 23.34
N ILE A 305 20.63 -9.44 22.53
CA ILE A 305 20.73 -9.84 21.11
C ILE A 305 21.53 -8.81 20.31
N ILE A 306 21.21 -7.52 20.47
CA ILE A 306 21.91 -6.42 19.78
C ILE A 306 23.40 -6.37 20.24
N ALA A 307 23.67 -6.50 21.54
CA ALA A 307 25.03 -6.51 22.07
C ALA A 307 25.84 -7.70 21.55
N ASP A 308 25.23 -8.88 21.45
CA ASP A 308 25.86 -10.07 20.85
C ASP A 308 26.17 -9.85 19.37
N PHE A 309 25.22 -9.29 18.61
CA PHE A 309 25.41 -8.96 17.20
C PHE A 309 26.57 -7.98 16.99
N ILE A 310 26.63 -6.90 17.76
CA ILE A 310 27.70 -5.90 17.69
C ILE A 310 29.08 -6.55 18.04
N LYS A 311 29.10 -7.43 19.05
CA LYS A 311 30.32 -8.07 19.52
C LYS A 311 30.84 -9.13 18.56
N ASN A 312 29.99 -10.01 18.08
CA ASN A 312 30.36 -11.22 17.32
C ASN A 312 30.17 -11.08 15.80
N GLY A 313 29.32 -10.12 15.36
CA GLY A 313 28.98 -9.93 13.95
C GLY A 313 28.05 -11.02 13.40
N PRO A 314 27.67 -10.92 12.12
CA PRO A 314 26.94 -11.98 11.43
C PRO A 314 27.87 -13.11 10.99
N THR A 315 27.31 -14.29 10.72
CA THR A 315 27.98 -15.40 10.07
C THR A 315 28.11 -15.17 8.56
N ALA A 316 28.95 -15.98 7.89
CA ALA A 316 29.09 -15.92 6.44
C ALA A 316 27.80 -16.38 5.72
N GLU A 317 27.10 -17.34 6.28
CA GLU A 317 25.83 -17.85 5.77
C GLU A 317 24.72 -16.82 5.88
N GLU A 318 24.58 -16.09 7.01
CA GLU A 318 23.62 -15.00 7.16
C GLU A 318 23.86 -13.90 6.12
N VAL A 319 25.10 -13.42 5.98
CA VAL A 319 25.45 -12.40 4.97
C VAL A 319 25.16 -12.89 3.55
N LYS A 320 25.44 -14.16 3.24
CA LYS A 320 25.18 -14.74 1.93
C LYS A 320 23.67 -14.84 1.65
N ARG A 321 22.85 -15.24 2.63
CA ARG A 321 21.38 -15.31 2.47
C ARG A 321 20.82 -13.92 2.19
N VAL A 322 21.19 -12.90 2.96
CA VAL A 322 20.79 -11.51 2.70
C VAL A 322 21.18 -11.09 1.28
N ALA A 323 22.45 -11.27 0.89
CA ALA A 323 22.92 -10.85 -0.42
C ALA A 323 22.18 -11.56 -1.56
N THR A 324 21.87 -12.85 -1.40
CA THR A 324 21.12 -13.63 -2.41
C THR A 324 19.66 -13.17 -2.51
N SER A 325 18.99 -12.99 -1.39
CA SER A 325 17.60 -12.55 -1.33
C SER A 325 17.43 -11.13 -1.88
N GLU A 326 18.28 -10.19 -1.45
CA GLU A 326 18.27 -8.81 -1.94
C GLU A 326 18.56 -8.71 -3.44
N ALA A 327 19.55 -9.45 -3.94
CA ALA A 327 19.83 -9.47 -5.37
C ALA A 327 18.66 -10.01 -6.19
N ALA A 328 18.02 -11.09 -5.72
CA ALA A 328 16.86 -11.68 -6.39
C ALA A 328 15.65 -10.71 -6.38
N ASN A 329 15.41 -10.01 -5.26
CA ASN A 329 14.36 -9.01 -5.12
C ASN A 329 14.57 -7.81 -6.07
N ARG A 330 15.80 -7.27 -6.10
CA ARG A 330 16.15 -6.14 -6.99
C ARG A 330 16.01 -6.52 -8.48
N ILE A 331 16.49 -7.71 -8.87
CA ILE A 331 16.32 -8.20 -10.25
C ILE A 331 14.83 -8.35 -10.58
N ALA A 332 14.04 -8.93 -9.69
CA ALA A 332 12.60 -9.09 -9.92
C ALA A 332 11.87 -7.74 -10.01
N GLY A 333 12.26 -6.74 -9.21
CA GLY A 333 11.72 -5.38 -9.27
C GLY A 333 11.93 -4.68 -10.62
N LEU A 334 13.01 -5.00 -11.33
CA LEU A 334 13.26 -4.47 -12.66
C LEU A 334 12.28 -4.99 -13.76
N GLU A 335 11.33 -5.84 -13.41
CA GLU A 335 10.23 -6.20 -14.32
C GLU A 335 9.35 -4.98 -14.61
N GLN A 336 9.09 -4.17 -13.62
CA GLN A 336 8.32 -2.94 -13.72
C GLN A 336 9.11 -1.82 -14.40
N VAL A 337 8.48 -1.10 -15.31
CA VAL A 337 9.11 0.02 -16.05
C VAL A 337 9.04 1.31 -15.24
N GLY A 338 7.87 1.60 -14.67
CA GLY A 338 7.53 2.79 -13.88
C GLY A 338 7.19 2.49 -12.42
N GLY A 339 6.26 3.25 -11.87
CA GLY A 339 5.77 3.12 -10.50
C GLY A 339 6.81 3.45 -9.42
N PHE A 340 6.51 3.05 -8.17
CA PHE A 340 7.34 3.38 -7.00
C PHE A 340 8.73 2.74 -6.99
N GLY A 341 8.93 1.59 -7.62
CA GLY A 341 10.17 0.79 -7.50
C GLY A 341 10.68 0.20 -8.81
N GLY A 342 10.14 0.62 -9.95
CA GLY A 342 10.54 0.11 -11.25
C GLY A 342 11.85 0.73 -11.78
N LYS A 343 12.16 0.43 -13.04
CA LYS A 343 13.42 0.89 -13.69
C LYS A 343 13.56 2.41 -13.65
N ALA A 344 12.48 3.16 -13.95
CA ALA A 344 12.51 4.61 -13.94
C ALA A 344 12.88 5.17 -12.57
N ALA A 345 12.28 4.63 -11.50
CA ALA A 345 12.56 5.03 -10.13
C ALA A 345 14.02 4.71 -9.74
N ALA A 346 14.53 3.52 -10.08
CA ALA A 346 15.92 3.13 -9.78
C ALA A 346 16.95 4.05 -10.46
N LEU A 347 16.69 4.43 -11.72
CA LEU A 347 17.55 5.34 -12.47
C LEU A 347 17.48 6.78 -11.92
N ALA A 348 16.27 7.27 -11.62
CA ALA A 348 16.06 8.61 -11.07
C ALA A 348 16.72 8.75 -9.69
N GLN A 349 16.51 7.78 -8.81
CA GLN A 349 17.12 7.74 -7.48
C GLN A 349 18.65 7.73 -7.55
N GLY A 350 19.23 6.90 -8.43
CA GLY A 350 20.66 6.85 -8.63
C GLY A 350 21.22 8.18 -9.10
N GLN A 351 20.56 8.83 -10.08
CA GLN A 351 20.98 10.15 -10.59
C GLN A 351 20.82 11.25 -9.54
N LEU A 352 19.66 11.32 -8.88
CA LEU A 352 19.36 12.40 -7.95
C LEU A 352 20.23 12.37 -6.69
N TYR A 353 20.42 11.18 -6.11
CA TYR A 353 21.10 11.05 -4.83
C TYR A 353 22.60 10.76 -4.92
N SER A 354 23.07 10.26 -6.07
CA SER A 354 24.45 9.73 -6.20
C SER A 354 25.16 10.21 -7.48
N ASP A 355 24.55 11.10 -8.27
CA ASP A 355 25.06 11.55 -9.59
C ASP A 355 25.40 10.38 -10.53
N ASP A 356 24.72 9.25 -10.37
CA ASP A 356 24.99 8.03 -11.11
C ASP A 356 23.69 7.24 -11.35
N PRO A 357 23.08 7.32 -12.52
CA PRO A 357 21.84 6.58 -12.80
C PRO A 357 22.02 5.05 -12.71
N GLU A 358 23.25 4.55 -12.78
CA GLU A 358 23.59 3.13 -12.63
C GLU A 358 24.01 2.73 -11.21
N TYR A 359 23.79 3.59 -10.20
CA TYR A 359 24.20 3.35 -8.82
C TYR A 359 23.68 2.01 -8.26
N TYR A 360 22.49 1.56 -8.69
CA TYR A 360 21.95 0.24 -8.32
C TYR A 360 22.89 -0.92 -8.68
N LYS A 361 23.71 -0.81 -9.75
CA LYS A 361 24.71 -1.82 -10.10
C LYS A 361 25.84 -1.86 -9.08
N LYS A 362 26.29 -0.67 -8.62
CA LYS A 362 27.30 -0.58 -7.55
C LYS A 362 26.79 -1.17 -6.25
N GLN A 363 25.52 -0.95 -5.92
CA GLN A 363 24.91 -1.56 -4.73
C GLN A 363 24.87 -3.10 -4.84
N LEU A 364 24.53 -3.65 -6.01
CA LEU A 364 24.61 -5.11 -6.24
C LEU A 364 26.03 -5.65 -6.11
N GLU A 365 27.04 -4.93 -6.62
CA GLU A 365 28.45 -5.29 -6.45
C GLU A 365 28.89 -5.23 -4.99
N GLN A 366 28.45 -4.22 -4.24
CA GLN A 366 28.73 -4.09 -2.81
C GLN A 366 28.14 -5.25 -2.02
N LEU A 367 26.87 -5.64 -2.31
CA LEU A 367 26.21 -6.81 -1.72
C LEU A 367 26.97 -8.11 -2.03
N ALA A 368 27.33 -8.33 -3.30
CA ALA A 368 28.07 -9.53 -3.73
C ALA A 368 29.45 -9.67 -3.06
N ASN A 369 30.06 -8.55 -2.67
CA ASN A 369 31.37 -8.48 -2.01
C ASN A 369 31.28 -8.19 -0.50
N MET A 370 30.08 -8.30 0.09
CA MET A 370 29.87 -8.09 1.51
C MET A 370 30.49 -9.21 2.34
N THR A 371 31.06 -8.86 3.48
CA THR A 371 31.69 -9.82 4.39
C THR A 371 31.22 -9.60 5.84
N PRO A 372 31.20 -10.64 6.67
CA PRO A 372 30.88 -10.51 8.10
C PRO A 372 31.67 -9.42 8.81
N ALA A 373 32.97 -9.32 8.50
CA ALA A 373 33.86 -8.33 9.13
C ALA A 373 33.46 -6.87 8.79
N LYS A 374 33.03 -6.59 7.55
CA LYS A 374 32.56 -5.26 7.17
C LYS A 374 31.25 -4.91 7.91
N VAL A 375 30.30 -5.85 7.96
CA VAL A 375 29.03 -5.67 8.66
C VAL A 375 29.27 -5.44 10.15
N GLN A 376 30.13 -6.25 10.78
CA GLN A 376 30.46 -6.10 12.20
C GLN A 376 31.13 -4.76 12.48
N ALA A 377 32.09 -4.33 11.66
CA ALA A 377 32.78 -3.04 11.83
C ALA A 377 31.79 -1.86 11.73
N ALA A 378 30.86 -1.90 10.78
CA ALA A 378 29.80 -0.89 10.66
C ALA A 378 28.87 -0.89 11.88
N ALA A 379 28.42 -2.07 12.33
CA ALA A 379 27.59 -2.19 13.53
C ALA A 379 28.33 -1.66 14.79
N GLN A 380 29.61 -1.99 14.98
CA GLN A 380 30.42 -1.47 16.09
C GLN A 380 30.58 0.05 16.06
N LYS A 381 30.67 0.66 14.88
CA LYS A 381 30.82 2.10 14.73
C LYS A 381 29.51 2.85 14.99
N TRP A 382 28.38 2.32 14.53
CA TRP A 382 27.11 3.05 14.45
C TRP A 382 26.09 2.63 15.51
N MET A 383 25.93 1.32 15.77
CA MET A 383 24.92 0.81 16.70
C MET A 383 25.33 0.89 18.18
N THR A 384 26.59 1.25 18.48
CA THR A 384 27.05 1.56 19.84
C THR A 384 26.69 2.97 20.30
N ARG A 385 26.19 3.81 19.38
CA ARG A 385 25.75 5.16 19.70
C ARG A 385 24.43 5.14 20.49
N PRO A 386 24.15 6.17 21.29
CA PRO A 386 22.84 6.32 21.90
C PRO A 386 21.71 6.38 20.85
N TYR A 387 20.53 5.89 21.21
CA TYR A 387 19.35 5.76 20.36
C TYR A 387 18.11 6.38 21.01
N ALA A 388 17.06 6.56 20.23
CA ALA A 388 15.72 6.86 20.73
C ALA A 388 14.97 5.56 20.99
N GLU A 389 14.31 5.45 22.15
CA GLU A 389 13.45 4.31 22.51
C GLU A 389 12.03 4.79 22.76
N ILE A 390 11.08 4.26 22.02
CA ILE A 390 9.65 4.55 22.16
C ILE A 390 8.96 3.26 22.55
N VAL A 391 8.25 3.29 23.67
CA VAL A 391 7.40 2.17 24.12
C VAL A 391 5.95 2.60 23.99
N VAL A 392 5.16 1.91 23.20
CA VAL A 392 3.72 2.13 23.08
C VAL A 392 2.99 1.04 23.84
N GLU A 393 2.30 1.42 24.91
CA GLU A 393 1.55 0.51 25.76
C GLU A 393 0.06 0.54 25.42
N PRO A 394 -0.66 -0.61 25.53
CA PRO A 394 -2.12 -0.62 25.48
C PRO A 394 -2.74 0.30 26.51
N GLY A 395 -3.68 1.13 26.08
CA GLY A 395 -4.38 2.06 26.98
C GLY A 395 -5.23 3.06 26.23
N GLU A 396 -5.87 3.95 26.98
CA GLU A 396 -6.57 5.08 26.38
C GLU A 396 -5.55 6.07 25.85
N ARG A 397 -5.71 6.42 24.57
CA ARG A 397 -4.93 7.49 23.95
C ARG A 397 -5.26 8.81 24.65
N GLU A 398 -4.26 9.65 24.84
CA GLU A 398 -4.49 11.05 25.24
C GLU A 398 -5.42 11.73 24.24
N ALA A 399 -6.12 12.78 24.70
CA ALA A 399 -7.02 13.53 23.83
C ALA A 399 -6.22 14.01 22.60
N TYR A 400 -6.76 13.75 21.42
CA TYR A 400 -6.12 14.15 20.17
C TYR A 400 -6.11 15.67 20.06
N ASP A 401 -4.91 16.24 20.09
CA ASP A 401 -4.69 17.67 19.83
C ASP A 401 -4.17 17.85 18.40
N GLU A 402 -5.05 18.28 17.51
CA GLU A 402 -4.73 18.48 16.09
C GLU A 402 -3.58 19.49 15.89
N VAL A 403 -3.45 20.46 16.79
CA VAL A 403 -2.43 21.52 16.71
C VAL A 403 -1.07 20.98 17.14
N ALA A 404 -1.03 20.20 18.23
CA ALA A 404 0.21 19.64 18.78
C ALA A 404 0.69 18.40 18.01
N ALA A 405 -0.21 17.67 17.36
CA ALA A 405 0.16 16.49 16.61
C ALA A 405 0.93 16.90 15.33
N GLY A 406 2.23 16.63 15.32
CA GLY A 406 2.99 16.71 14.07
C GLY A 406 4.35 17.35 14.17
N ALA A 407 4.58 18.52 14.62
CA ALA A 407 5.87 19.14 14.36
C ALA A 407 6.66 19.56 15.59
N GLY A 408 6.11 19.55 16.75
CA GLY A 408 6.85 20.02 17.93
C GLY A 408 7.48 21.41 17.78
N GLY A 409 7.09 22.20 16.77
CA GLY A 409 7.62 23.52 16.50
C GLY A 409 6.71 24.59 17.08
N LYS A 410 7.26 25.55 17.80
CA LYS A 410 6.56 26.81 18.07
C LYS A 410 6.44 27.59 16.77
N VAL A 411 5.27 28.16 16.49
CA VAL A 411 5.09 29.10 15.37
C VAL A 411 6.21 30.15 15.46
N VAL A 412 7.03 30.15 14.40
CA VAL A 412 8.01 31.22 14.23
C VAL A 412 7.31 32.23 13.33
N ASP A 413 7.12 33.46 13.87
CA ASP A 413 6.70 34.57 13.05
C ASP A 413 7.52 34.58 11.77
N GLY A 414 6.87 34.59 10.61
CA GLY A 414 7.48 34.45 9.28
C GLY A 414 8.51 35.54 8.91
N SER A 415 8.83 36.40 9.84
CA SER A 415 9.92 37.38 9.76
C SER A 415 11.30 36.87 10.22
N THR A 416 11.38 35.64 10.76
CA THR A 416 12.68 35.10 11.24
C THR A 416 13.32 34.32 10.09
N PRO A 417 14.50 34.75 9.57
CA PRO A 417 15.21 33.99 8.55
C PRO A 417 15.44 32.56 9.03
N ALA A 418 15.27 31.57 8.14
CA ALA A 418 15.64 30.21 8.43
C ALA A 418 17.08 30.17 8.95
N PRO A 419 17.37 29.44 10.04
CA PRO A 419 18.72 29.35 10.56
C PRO A 419 19.68 28.89 9.47
N ASN A 420 20.88 29.44 9.40
CA ASN A 420 21.94 29.01 8.46
C ASN A 420 22.30 27.52 8.58
N TYR A 421 21.76 26.85 9.60
CA TYR A 421 21.89 25.45 9.85
C TYR A 421 21.34 24.58 8.71
N TYR A 422 20.23 24.98 8.10
CA TYR A 422 19.56 24.19 7.05
C TYR A 422 20.25 24.24 5.69
N ARG A 423 21.11 25.22 5.45
CA ARG A 423 21.69 25.43 4.13
C ARG A 423 23.17 25.72 4.22
N ALA A 424 23.93 25.15 3.29
CA ALA A 424 25.34 25.42 3.18
C ALA A 424 25.62 26.92 3.05
N PRO A 425 26.73 27.42 3.59
CA PRO A 425 27.19 28.77 3.34
C PRO A 425 27.42 29.01 1.83
N GLU A 426 27.55 30.27 1.42
CA GLU A 426 27.88 30.60 0.03
C GLU A 426 29.14 29.88 -0.44
N GLY A 427 29.15 29.35 -1.65
CA GLY A 427 30.24 28.55 -2.19
C GLY A 427 30.03 28.19 -3.67
N ASP A 428 30.82 27.24 -4.16
CA ASP A 428 30.89 26.84 -5.57
C ASP A 428 29.56 26.27 -6.14
N TRP A 429 28.57 25.95 -5.30
CA TRP A 429 27.24 25.49 -5.70
C TRP A 429 26.45 26.56 -6.50
N MET A 430 26.86 27.83 -6.41
CA MET A 430 26.22 28.93 -7.17
C MET A 430 26.60 28.92 -8.66
N ASP A 431 27.69 28.26 -9.04
CA ASP A 431 28.25 28.28 -10.40
C ASP A 431 27.82 27.07 -11.23
N ALA A 432 26.54 26.78 -11.30
CA ALA A 432 26.10 25.75 -12.22
C ALA A 432 26.24 26.21 -13.67
N PRO A 433 26.83 25.38 -14.56
CA PRO A 433 27.07 25.81 -15.96
C PRO A 433 25.75 26.13 -16.67
N ALA A 434 25.75 27.17 -17.51
CA ALA A 434 24.63 27.48 -18.39
C ALA A 434 24.36 26.30 -19.35
N SER A 435 23.10 26.05 -19.67
CA SER A 435 22.76 25.08 -20.72
C SER A 435 23.21 25.62 -22.10
N ASP A 436 23.98 24.81 -22.83
CA ASP A 436 24.35 25.12 -24.23
C ASP A 436 23.24 24.78 -25.23
N LEU A 437 22.11 24.18 -24.74
CA LEU A 437 21.01 23.83 -25.62
C LEU A 437 20.16 25.06 -25.95
N PRO A 438 19.81 25.25 -27.22
CA PRO A 438 18.95 26.38 -27.61
C PRO A 438 17.55 26.19 -27.00
N LEU A 439 16.99 27.28 -26.50
CA LEU A 439 15.58 27.28 -26.08
C LEU A 439 14.71 27.00 -27.32
N SER A 440 13.77 26.06 -27.19
CA SER A 440 12.76 25.79 -28.20
C SER A 440 11.48 26.50 -27.81
N PHE A 441 10.82 27.16 -28.76
CA PHE A 441 9.46 27.65 -28.52
C PHE A 441 8.48 26.62 -29.08
N GLN A 442 7.54 26.20 -28.24
CA GLN A 442 6.46 25.29 -28.64
C GLN A 442 5.11 25.93 -28.34
N ASP A 443 4.22 25.92 -29.33
CA ASP A 443 2.82 26.30 -29.13
C ASP A 443 2.14 25.24 -28.21
N ARG A 444 1.55 25.71 -27.10
CA ARG A 444 0.85 24.87 -26.10
C ARG A 444 -0.67 25.03 -26.15
N SER A 445 -1.18 25.78 -27.14
CA SER A 445 -2.63 26.04 -27.28
C SER A 445 -3.47 24.77 -27.58
N GLN A 446 -2.82 23.69 -27.97
CA GLN A 446 -3.47 22.42 -28.27
C GLN A 446 -2.81 21.30 -27.46
N PHE A 447 -3.61 20.57 -26.69
CA PHE A 447 -3.19 19.37 -26.02
C PHE A 447 -2.88 18.28 -27.05
N PRO A 448 -1.73 17.61 -26.99
CA PRO A 448 -1.43 16.49 -27.89
C PRO A 448 -2.35 15.30 -27.56
N GLU A 449 -3.25 14.98 -28.46
CA GLU A 449 -4.13 13.82 -28.28
C GLU A 449 -3.34 12.51 -28.40
N PRO A 450 -3.67 11.47 -27.61
CA PRO A 450 -3.03 10.17 -27.71
C PRO A 450 -3.27 9.56 -29.10
N GLY A 451 -2.30 8.81 -29.59
CA GLY A 451 -2.45 8.01 -30.81
C GLY A 451 -3.41 6.83 -30.61
N PRO A 452 -3.54 5.96 -31.62
CA PRO A 452 -4.44 4.81 -31.54
C PRO A 452 -4.06 3.88 -30.37
N VAL A 453 -5.06 3.21 -29.85
CA VAL A 453 -4.89 2.17 -28.81
C VAL A 453 -3.90 1.11 -29.32
N PRO A 454 -2.81 0.83 -28.59
CA PRO A 454 -1.86 -0.19 -29.01
C PRO A 454 -2.47 -1.59 -28.84
N ASP A 455 -1.98 -2.55 -29.63
CA ASP A 455 -2.28 -3.96 -29.38
C ASP A 455 -1.80 -4.33 -27.98
N LEU A 456 -2.62 -5.08 -27.25
CA LEU A 456 -2.35 -5.40 -25.84
C LEU A 456 -1.08 -6.25 -25.65
N ASP A 457 -0.67 -7.04 -26.64
CA ASP A 457 0.45 -7.99 -26.55
C ASP A 457 0.30 -8.93 -25.33
N TYR A 458 -0.95 -9.38 -25.08
CA TYR A 458 -1.21 -10.34 -24.01
C TYR A 458 -0.59 -11.69 -24.36
N PRO A 459 0.16 -12.35 -23.45
CA PRO A 459 0.82 -13.58 -23.76
C PRO A 459 -0.20 -14.71 -23.98
N LYS A 460 0.00 -15.48 -25.05
CA LYS A 460 -0.84 -16.67 -25.30
C LYS A 460 -0.76 -17.64 -24.14
N VAL A 461 -1.91 -18.00 -23.57
CA VAL A 461 -2.01 -19.03 -22.54
C VAL A 461 -2.03 -20.41 -23.17
N GLU A 462 -1.06 -21.23 -22.81
CA GLU A 462 -0.98 -22.64 -23.16
C GLU A 462 -1.52 -23.50 -22.02
N THR A 463 -2.21 -24.60 -22.34
CA THR A 463 -2.79 -25.48 -21.33
C THR A 463 -2.24 -26.90 -21.41
N ALA A 464 -2.09 -27.55 -20.28
CA ALA A 464 -1.73 -28.95 -20.18
C ALA A 464 -2.44 -29.61 -19.00
N LYS A 465 -2.28 -30.91 -18.83
CA LYS A 465 -2.66 -31.66 -17.63
C LYS A 465 -1.51 -32.53 -17.17
N LEU A 466 -1.35 -32.66 -15.87
CA LEU A 466 -0.48 -33.67 -15.28
C LEU A 466 -1.13 -35.05 -15.35
N SER A 467 -0.35 -36.11 -15.11
CA SER A 467 -0.83 -37.47 -15.18
C SER A 467 -1.98 -37.82 -14.24
N ASN A 468 -2.07 -37.08 -13.10
CA ASN A 468 -3.15 -37.20 -12.13
C ASN A 468 -4.35 -36.28 -12.42
N GLY A 469 -4.33 -35.55 -13.53
CA GLY A 469 -5.43 -34.72 -13.98
C GLY A 469 -5.37 -33.25 -13.59
N ILE A 470 -4.41 -32.79 -12.76
CA ILE A 470 -4.25 -31.38 -12.38
C ILE A 470 -4.06 -30.54 -13.65
N PRO A 471 -4.90 -29.52 -13.91
CA PRO A 471 -4.71 -28.60 -15.02
C PRO A 471 -3.52 -27.69 -14.78
N VAL A 472 -2.81 -27.38 -15.86
CA VAL A 472 -1.67 -26.45 -15.87
C VAL A 472 -1.95 -25.37 -16.91
N TYR A 473 -1.91 -24.13 -16.49
CA TYR A 473 -2.04 -22.93 -17.33
C TYR A 473 -0.69 -22.22 -17.37
N PHE A 474 -0.20 -21.92 -18.56
CA PHE A 474 1.13 -21.39 -18.75
C PHE A 474 1.12 -20.19 -19.70
N ALA A 475 1.77 -19.08 -19.29
CA ALA A 475 2.04 -17.94 -20.14
C ALA A 475 3.53 -17.58 -20.11
N ARG A 476 4.14 -17.41 -21.28
CA ARG A 476 5.57 -17.10 -21.37
C ARG A 476 5.82 -15.59 -21.26
N ARG A 477 6.71 -15.22 -20.31
CA ARG A 477 7.29 -13.87 -20.20
C ARG A 477 8.78 -13.98 -19.91
N GLY A 478 9.61 -13.61 -20.90
CA GLY A 478 11.05 -13.84 -20.87
C GLY A 478 11.90 -12.56 -20.74
N SER A 479 11.33 -11.44 -20.25
CA SER A 479 12.09 -10.18 -20.09
C SER A 479 13.13 -10.26 -18.99
N LEU A 480 12.87 -11.04 -17.95
CA LEU A 480 13.76 -11.30 -16.82
C LEU A 480 13.84 -12.81 -16.55
N PRO A 481 14.95 -13.29 -15.98
CA PRO A 481 15.12 -14.70 -15.62
C PRO A 481 14.35 -15.09 -14.36
N VAL A 482 13.06 -14.78 -14.31
CA VAL A 482 12.16 -15.01 -13.18
C VAL A 482 10.99 -15.87 -13.63
N VAL A 483 10.58 -16.82 -12.79
CA VAL A 483 9.39 -17.64 -12.98
C VAL A 483 8.51 -17.56 -11.75
N ARG A 484 7.22 -17.34 -11.96
CA ARG A 484 6.16 -17.36 -10.96
C ARG A 484 5.32 -18.61 -11.14
N VAL A 485 5.04 -19.29 -10.05
CA VAL A 485 4.19 -20.48 -10.02
C VAL A 485 3.17 -20.32 -8.91
N SER A 486 1.90 -20.52 -9.22
CA SER A 486 0.81 -20.55 -8.23
C SER A 486 0.11 -21.90 -8.29
N VAL A 487 -0.13 -22.50 -7.13
CA VAL A 487 -1.05 -23.65 -6.99
C VAL A 487 -2.26 -23.17 -6.21
N SER A 488 -3.40 -23.13 -6.89
CA SER A 488 -4.66 -22.60 -6.36
C SER A 488 -5.61 -23.75 -5.98
N PHE A 489 -6.33 -23.58 -4.87
CA PHE A 489 -7.28 -24.57 -4.35
C PHE A 489 -8.63 -23.91 -4.07
N ASP A 490 -9.73 -24.60 -4.34
CA ASP A 490 -11.10 -24.19 -3.96
C ASP A 490 -11.30 -24.34 -2.43
N ALA A 491 -10.55 -23.57 -1.65
CA ALA A 491 -10.41 -23.72 -0.19
C ALA A 491 -10.29 -22.39 0.56
N GLY A 492 -10.99 -21.33 0.11
CA GLY A 492 -10.95 -20.01 0.76
C GLY A 492 -11.77 -19.92 2.06
N TYR A 493 -11.88 -18.73 2.64
CA TYR A 493 -12.58 -18.49 3.92
C TYR A 493 -14.05 -18.94 3.90
N ALA A 494 -14.70 -18.96 2.73
CA ALA A 494 -16.03 -19.50 2.56
C ALA A 494 -16.12 -21.03 2.85
N SER A 495 -14.99 -21.70 2.93
CA SER A 495 -14.89 -23.13 3.25
C SER A 495 -14.80 -23.40 4.75
N ASP A 496 -14.64 -22.37 5.59
CA ASP A 496 -14.63 -22.54 7.04
C ASP A 496 -15.96 -23.14 7.53
N PRO A 497 -15.92 -24.19 8.34
CA PRO A 497 -17.12 -24.65 9.06
C PRO A 497 -17.67 -23.49 9.91
N LYS A 498 -18.98 -23.31 9.94
CA LYS A 498 -19.62 -22.19 10.66
C LYS A 498 -19.41 -22.21 12.17
N ASP A 499 -19.09 -23.36 12.75
CA ASP A 499 -18.67 -23.55 14.14
C ASP A 499 -17.14 -23.54 14.33
N ALA A 500 -16.39 -23.32 13.24
CA ALA A 500 -14.92 -23.33 13.24
C ALA A 500 -14.30 -22.21 12.37
N LEU A 501 -14.87 -20.99 12.48
CA LEU A 501 -14.39 -19.82 11.72
C LEU A 501 -12.96 -19.45 12.10
N GLY A 502 -12.08 -19.32 11.10
CA GLY A 502 -10.66 -19.06 11.26
C GLY A 502 -9.78 -20.29 11.04
N THR A 503 -10.38 -21.46 10.73
CA THR A 503 -9.62 -22.67 10.40
C THR A 503 -8.75 -22.45 9.17
N VAL A 504 -9.28 -21.84 8.09
CA VAL A 504 -8.50 -21.53 6.88
C VAL A 504 -7.36 -20.57 7.21
N GLY A 505 -7.64 -19.48 7.91
CA GLY A 505 -6.61 -18.50 8.27
C GLY A 505 -5.47 -19.10 9.08
N LEU A 506 -5.80 -19.89 10.09
CA LEU A 506 -4.80 -20.56 10.94
C LEU A 506 -4.06 -21.69 10.18
N MET A 507 -4.77 -22.46 9.35
CA MET A 507 -4.17 -23.50 8.52
C MET A 507 -3.16 -22.91 7.52
N THR A 508 -3.52 -21.83 6.81
CA THR A 508 -2.62 -21.17 5.86
C THR A 508 -1.39 -20.58 6.54
N ALA A 509 -1.55 -19.98 7.73
CA ALA A 509 -0.44 -19.46 8.51
C ALA A 509 0.50 -20.57 9.05
N MET A 510 0.03 -21.82 9.11
CA MET A 510 0.86 -22.95 9.53
C MET A 510 1.58 -23.67 8.38
N LEU A 511 1.25 -23.35 7.11
CA LEU A 511 1.84 -24.09 5.98
C LEU A 511 3.32 -23.74 5.77
N ASP A 512 3.75 -22.56 6.11
CA ASP A 512 5.14 -22.10 6.03
C ASP A 512 5.92 -22.24 7.36
N GLU A 513 5.26 -22.80 8.40
CA GLU A 513 5.88 -23.08 9.68
C GLU A 513 6.49 -24.49 9.77
N GLY A 514 6.98 -24.96 8.64
CA GLY A 514 7.72 -26.21 8.50
C GLY A 514 6.94 -27.34 7.88
N THR A 515 7.71 -28.28 7.37
CA THR A 515 7.24 -29.49 6.72
C THR A 515 7.65 -30.70 7.55
N THR A 516 7.28 -31.91 7.11
CA THR A 516 7.76 -33.15 7.76
C THR A 516 9.28 -33.36 7.59
N SER A 517 9.94 -32.60 6.71
CA SER A 517 11.38 -32.70 6.43
C SER A 517 12.22 -31.53 6.93
N LEU A 518 11.61 -30.35 7.07
CA LEU A 518 12.28 -29.09 7.47
C LEU A 518 11.46 -28.42 8.57
N ASP A 519 12.10 -27.99 9.63
CA ASP A 519 11.45 -27.09 10.58
C ASP A 519 11.28 -25.70 9.97
N ALA A 520 10.56 -24.83 10.66
CA ALA A 520 10.20 -23.50 10.19
C ALA A 520 11.43 -22.64 9.82
N ASN A 521 12.48 -22.68 10.64
CA ASN A 521 13.72 -21.94 10.40
C ASN A 521 14.50 -22.50 9.21
N ALA A 522 14.66 -23.80 9.13
CA ALA A 522 15.33 -24.47 8.00
C ALA A 522 14.60 -24.22 6.67
N LEU A 523 13.25 -24.16 6.68
CA LEU A 523 12.45 -23.83 5.52
C LEU A 523 12.70 -22.37 5.07
N ALA A 524 12.72 -21.42 6.00
CA ALA A 524 13.02 -20.02 5.71
C ALA A 524 14.45 -19.86 5.14
N GLU A 525 15.44 -20.46 5.79
CA GLU A 525 16.83 -20.43 5.33
C GLU A 525 17.01 -21.04 3.93
N ALA A 526 16.30 -22.13 3.62
CA ALA A 526 16.33 -22.77 2.31
C ALA A 526 15.77 -21.84 1.22
N GLN A 527 14.66 -21.15 1.48
CA GLN A 527 14.09 -20.16 0.55
C GLN A 527 15.06 -18.99 0.31
N GLU A 528 15.60 -18.41 1.37
CA GLU A 528 16.55 -17.29 1.33
C GLU A 528 17.83 -17.64 0.57
N ALA A 529 18.37 -18.83 0.80
CA ALA A 529 19.54 -19.33 0.11
C ALA A 529 19.35 -19.49 -1.41
N LEU A 530 18.10 -19.72 -1.86
CA LEU A 530 17.71 -19.78 -3.26
C LEU A 530 17.35 -18.41 -3.84
N GLY A 531 17.20 -17.37 -3.03
CA GLY A 531 16.57 -16.11 -3.44
C GLY A 531 15.13 -16.32 -3.93
N ALA A 532 14.49 -17.34 -3.40
CA ALA A 532 13.11 -17.69 -3.69
C ALA A 532 12.17 -17.10 -2.63
N ASN A 533 10.91 -16.93 -3.01
CA ASN A 533 9.85 -16.58 -2.09
C ASN A 533 8.69 -17.55 -2.30
N ILE A 534 8.30 -18.25 -1.25
CA ILE A 534 7.11 -19.11 -1.23
C ILE A 534 6.19 -18.54 -0.17
N GLY A 535 4.99 -18.13 -0.58
CA GLY A 535 3.99 -17.57 0.33
C GLY A 535 2.64 -18.26 0.16
N VAL A 536 1.87 -18.30 1.22
CA VAL A 536 0.51 -18.85 1.25
C VAL A 536 -0.48 -17.74 1.55
N GLY A 537 -1.56 -17.67 0.79
CA GLY A 537 -2.62 -16.70 0.97
C GLY A 537 -4.00 -17.31 0.71
N SER A 538 -5.02 -16.72 1.35
CA SER A 538 -6.40 -17.13 1.11
C SER A 538 -7.28 -15.91 0.84
N SER A 539 -8.26 -16.10 -0.04
CA SER A 539 -9.36 -15.19 -0.32
C SER A 539 -10.68 -15.79 0.19
N LEU A 540 -11.80 -15.22 -0.16
CA LEU A 540 -13.10 -15.83 0.14
C LEU A 540 -13.24 -17.22 -0.49
N ASP A 541 -12.79 -17.39 -1.73
CA ASP A 541 -13.03 -18.61 -2.51
C ASP A 541 -11.82 -19.53 -2.60
N ARG A 542 -10.61 -18.99 -2.61
CA ARG A 542 -9.37 -19.71 -2.94
C ARG A 542 -8.32 -19.62 -1.85
N THR A 543 -7.54 -20.69 -1.72
CA THR A 543 -6.23 -20.68 -1.06
C THR A 543 -5.17 -20.93 -2.11
N GLU A 544 -4.12 -20.13 -2.10
CA GLU A 544 -3.05 -20.15 -3.08
C GLU A 544 -1.71 -20.30 -2.39
N VAL A 545 -0.88 -21.19 -2.93
CA VAL A 545 0.54 -21.26 -2.61
C VAL A 545 1.29 -20.69 -3.82
N ASN A 546 1.99 -19.59 -3.60
CA ASN A 546 2.66 -18.83 -4.63
C ASN A 546 4.18 -18.95 -4.47
N ALA A 547 4.90 -19.22 -5.56
CA ALA A 547 6.34 -19.23 -5.58
C ALA A 547 6.87 -18.26 -6.64
N ARG A 548 7.88 -17.46 -6.26
CA ARG A 548 8.72 -16.70 -7.19
C ARG A 548 10.15 -17.23 -7.09
N ALA A 549 10.72 -17.59 -8.24
CA ALA A 549 12.07 -18.10 -8.32
C ALA A 549 12.88 -17.45 -9.44
N MET A 550 14.16 -17.27 -9.22
CA MET A 550 15.09 -17.11 -10.33
C MET A 550 15.09 -18.39 -11.18
N LYS A 551 15.10 -18.27 -12.50
CA LYS A 551 15.08 -19.44 -13.42
C LYS A 551 16.11 -20.52 -13.04
N ALA A 552 17.32 -20.10 -12.65
CA ALA A 552 18.39 -21.02 -12.25
C ALA A 552 18.05 -21.87 -11.01
N ASN A 553 17.17 -21.36 -10.13
CA ASN A 553 16.78 -21.98 -8.87
C ASN A 553 15.34 -22.54 -8.91
N LEU A 554 14.70 -22.58 -10.08
CA LEU A 554 13.29 -22.99 -10.21
C LEU A 554 13.05 -24.42 -9.70
N ALA A 555 13.88 -25.38 -10.08
CA ALA A 555 13.67 -26.77 -9.68
C ALA A 555 13.72 -26.97 -8.15
N PRO A 556 14.76 -26.53 -7.41
CA PRO A 556 14.78 -26.65 -5.95
C PRO A 556 13.69 -25.80 -5.27
N THR A 557 13.26 -24.66 -5.84
CA THR A 557 12.13 -23.90 -5.31
C THR A 557 10.82 -24.69 -5.43
N LEU A 558 10.60 -25.39 -6.56
CA LEU A 558 9.43 -26.26 -6.73
C LEU A 558 9.47 -27.49 -5.79
N ASP A 559 10.65 -27.97 -5.40
CA ASP A 559 10.78 -29.02 -4.38
C ASP A 559 10.27 -28.53 -3.02
N LEU A 560 10.69 -27.33 -2.58
CA LEU A 560 10.21 -26.70 -1.36
C LEU A 560 8.70 -26.42 -1.42
N MET A 561 8.20 -25.86 -2.52
CA MET A 561 6.77 -25.57 -2.71
C MET A 561 5.93 -26.84 -2.62
N ALA A 562 6.37 -27.92 -3.26
CA ALA A 562 5.67 -29.20 -3.23
C ALA A 562 5.69 -29.83 -1.82
N ASP A 563 6.76 -29.64 -1.05
CA ASP A 563 6.84 -30.10 0.33
C ASP A 563 5.88 -29.33 1.26
N VAL A 564 5.85 -28.00 1.16
CA VAL A 564 4.90 -27.13 1.85
C VAL A 564 3.45 -27.54 1.57
N ILE A 565 3.10 -27.80 0.30
CA ILE A 565 1.73 -28.15 -0.09
C ILE A 565 1.35 -29.54 0.38
N LYS A 566 2.25 -30.54 0.24
CA LYS A 566 1.88 -31.96 0.44
C LYS A 566 2.16 -32.48 1.85
N ASN A 567 3.17 -31.92 2.51
CA ASN A 567 3.73 -32.47 3.73
C ASN A 567 3.89 -31.45 4.87
N PRO A 568 2.91 -30.53 5.08
CA PRO A 568 3.04 -29.59 6.22
C PRO A 568 3.08 -30.36 7.54
N ALA A 569 3.92 -29.88 8.46
CA ALA A 569 4.13 -30.55 9.74
C ALA A 569 2.97 -30.37 10.72
N PHE A 570 2.28 -29.22 10.68
CA PHE A 570 1.30 -28.80 11.69
C PHE A 570 1.79 -29.07 13.12
N ASN A 571 3.04 -28.70 13.41
CA ASN A 571 3.66 -28.92 14.71
C ASN A 571 2.83 -28.24 15.82
N PRO A 572 2.43 -28.93 16.90
CA PRO A 572 1.65 -28.37 17.99
C PRO A 572 2.34 -27.17 18.69
N ASP A 573 3.66 -27.18 18.84
CA ASP A 573 4.38 -26.09 19.50
C ASP A 573 4.37 -24.82 18.61
N GLU A 574 4.54 -24.97 17.30
CA GLU A 574 4.40 -23.86 16.34
C GLU A 574 2.94 -23.37 16.27
N LEU A 575 1.97 -24.28 16.35
CA LEU A 575 0.57 -23.89 16.39
C LEU A 575 0.25 -22.97 17.56
N GLU A 576 0.79 -23.21 18.74
CA GLU A 576 0.55 -22.32 19.90
C GLU A 576 1.15 -20.92 19.67
N ARG A 577 2.31 -20.83 19.06
CA ARG A 577 2.93 -19.57 18.67
C ARG A 577 2.09 -18.82 17.64
N VAL A 578 1.74 -19.47 16.54
CA VAL A 578 0.93 -18.91 15.45
C VAL A 578 -0.48 -18.56 15.94
N ARG A 579 -1.05 -19.36 16.85
CA ARG A 579 -2.33 -19.05 17.51
C ARG A 579 -2.27 -17.70 18.25
N VAL A 580 -1.22 -17.44 19.03
CA VAL A 580 -1.04 -16.16 19.73
C VAL A 580 -0.98 -15.03 18.73
N GLN A 581 -0.25 -15.19 17.63
CA GLN A 581 -0.18 -14.19 16.55
C GLN A 581 -1.55 -13.94 15.92
N GLN A 582 -2.30 -15.00 15.61
CA GLN A 582 -3.65 -14.88 15.03
C GLN A 582 -4.63 -14.20 16.00
N VAL A 583 -4.61 -14.55 17.28
CA VAL A 583 -5.43 -13.90 18.32
C VAL A 583 -5.08 -12.42 18.43
N THR A 584 -3.79 -12.09 18.51
CA THR A 584 -3.32 -10.70 18.56
C THR A 584 -3.76 -9.91 17.31
N ARG A 585 -3.72 -10.55 16.12
CA ARG A 585 -4.21 -9.95 14.89
C ARG A 585 -5.72 -9.66 14.94
N ILE A 586 -6.53 -10.59 15.45
CA ILE A 586 -7.98 -10.37 15.64
C ILE A 586 -8.24 -9.22 16.62
N GLU A 587 -7.46 -9.13 17.69
CA GLU A 587 -7.55 -8.01 18.64
C GLU A 587 -7.14 -6.67 17.99
N ALA A 588 -6.08 -6.68 17.17
CA ALA A 588 -5.66 -5.50 16.39
C ALA A 588 -6.75 -5.02 15.43
N GLU A 589 -7.45 -5.93 14.75
CA GLU A 589 -8.58 -5.60 13.87
C GLU A 589 -9.67 -4.81 14.61
N SER A 590 -9.88 -5.09 15.89
CA SER A 590 -10.87 -4.39 16.72
C SER A 590 -10.44 -2.95 17.06
N THR A 591 -9.15 -2.64 16.97
CA THR A 591 -8.61 -1.29 17.24
C THR A 591 -8.46 -0.44 15.97
N GLN A 592 -8.47 -1.06 14.79
CA GLN A 592 -8.33 -0.39 13.50
C GLN A 592 -9.71 -0.18 12.85
N PRO A 593 -10.16 1.06 12.57
CA PRO A 593 -11.50 1.33 12.07
C PRO A 593 -11.89 0.56 10.82
N GLN A 594 -10.99 0.49 9.85
CA GLN A 594 -11.24 -0.23 8.58
C GLN A 594 -11.37 -1.75 8.79
N SER A 595 -10.42 -2.35 9.48
CA SER A 595 -10.43 -3.79 9.74
C SER A 595 -11.67 -4.20 10.55
N LEU A 596 -12.04 -3.40 11.56
CA LEU A 596 -13.26 -3.60 12.33
C LEU A 596 -14.50 -3.55 11.44
N ALA A 597 -14.57 -2.61 10.52
CA ALA A 597 -15.71 -2.49 9.62
C ALA A 597 -15.82 -3.71 8.67
N PHE A 598 -14.71 -4.16 8.08
CA PHE A 598 -14.66 -5.36 7.24
C PHE A 598 -14.84 -6.67 8.00
N ARG A 599 -14.64 -6.64 9.31
CA ARG A 599 -14.96 -7.77 10.18
C ARG A 599 -16.45 -7.86 10.46
N VAL A 600 -17.12 -6.73 10.66
CA VAL A 600 -18.51 -6.67 11.17
C VAL A 600 -19.55 -6.65 10.06
N LEU A 601 -19.36 -5.87 9.00
CA LEU A 601 -20.38 -5.65 7.98
C LEU A 601 -20.70 -6.90 7.13
N PRO A 602 -19.73 -7.66 6.58
CA PRO A 602 -20.03 -8.78 5.68
C PRO A 602 -20.91 -9.87 6.29
N PRO A 603 -20.70 -10.36 7.52
CA PRO A 603 -21.60 -11.31 8.17
C PRO A 603 -23.05 -10.79 8.31
N MET A 604 -23.22 -9.46 8.40
CA MET A 604 -24.54 -8.85 8.50
C MET A 604 -25.24 -8.77 7.14
N LEU A 605 -24.49 -8.62 6.05
CA LEU A 605 -25.02 -8.56 4.69
C LEU A 605 -25.45 -9.96 4.20
N TYR A 606 -24.62 -10.96 4.42
CA TYR A 606 -24.87 -12.31 3.91
C TYR A 606 -25.68 -13.19 4.88
N GLY A 607 -25.60 -12.91 6.18
CA GLY A 607 -26.12 -13.79 7.23
C GLY A 607 -25.10 -14.85 7.67
N ALA A 608 -25.08 -15.16 8.96
CA ALA A 608 -24.07 -16.00 9.59
C ALA A 608 -23.95 -17.44 9.04
N GLN A 609 -25.01 -17.97 8.42
CA GLN A 609 -25.01 -19.31 7.83
C GLN A 609 -24.60 -19.35 6.36
N HIS A 610 -24.54 -18.20 5.69
CA HIS A 610 -24.08 -18.11 4.31
C HIS A 610 -22.56 -18.34 4.23
N PRO A 611 -22.00 -19.03 3.20
CA PRO A 611 -20.54 -19.20 3.06
C PRO A 611 -19.77 -17.89 3.16
N TYR A 612 -20.23 -16.81 2.54
CA TYR A 612 -19.62 -15.49 2.63
C TYR A 612 -20.04 -14.66 3.86
N GLY A 613 -20.87 -15.21 4.75
CA GLY A 613 -21.22 -14.60 6.03
C GLY A 613 -20.09 -14.78 7.07
N VAL A 614 -18.88 -14.38 6.70
CA VAL A 614 -17.65 -14.47 7.49
C VAL A 614 -16.96 -13.10 7.54
N PRO A 615 -16.11 -12.81 8.53
CA PRO A 615 -15.24 -11.64 8.47
C PRO A 615 -14.39 -11.65 7.17
N PHE A 616 -14.41 -10.59 6.41
CA PHE A 616 -13.61 -10.50 5.17
C PHE A 616 -12.11 -10.33 5.44
N THR A 617 -11.74 -10.10 6.70
CA THR A 617 -10.34 -10.15 7.16
C THR A 617 -9.75 -11.56 7.13
N GLY A 618 -10.60 -12.60 7.10
CA GLY A 618 -10.18 -14.00 7.05
C GLY A 618 -9.61 -14.56 8.34
N THR A 619 -9.52 -13.77 9.41
CA THR A 619 -8.90 -14.18 10.69
C THR A 619 -9.80 -15.03 11.57
N GLY A 620 -11.11 -15.04 11.31
CA GLY A 620 -12.08 -15.90 11.98
C GLY A 620 -12.58 -15.34 13.31
N ASP A 621 -13.03 -16.25 14.18
CA ASP A 621 -13.54 -15.98 15.52
C ASP A 621 -12.50 -16.28 16.59
N ILE A 622 -12.30 -15.37 17.54
CA ILE A 622 -11.24 -15.46 18.55
C ILE A 622 -11.41 -16.69 19.47
N ASP A 623 -12.64 -17.00 19.88
CA ASP A 623 -12.91 -18.13 20.78
C ASP A 623 -12.76 -19.47 20.05
N VAL A 624 -13.02 -19.46 18.74
CA VAL A 624 -12.77 -20.61 17.87
C VAL A 624 -11.26 -20.83 17.69
N VAL A 625 -10.53 -19.80 17.28
CA VAL A 625 -9.08 -19.86 17.06
C VAL A 625 -8.35 -20.36 18.31
N LYS A 626 -8.79 -19.94 19.51
CA LYS A 626 -8.22 -20.40 20.80
C LYS A 626 -8.37 -21.90 21.05
N ARG A 627 -9.30 -22.63 20.41
CA ARG A 627 -9.54 -24.06 20.63
C ARG A 627 -9.18 -25.00 19.49
N LEU A 628 -8.86 -24.44 18.29
CA LEU A 628 -8.47 -25.27 17.13
C LEU A 628 -7.19 -26.06 17.44
N THR A 629 -7.13 -27.31 16.98
CA THR A 629 -5.99 -28.20 17.17
C THR A 629 -5.23 -28.45 15.89
N SER A 630 -3.99 -28.91 15.98
CA SER A 630 -3.20 -29.35 14.80
C SER A 630 -3.96 -30.40 13.98
N GLN A 631 -4.73 -31.26 14.64
CA GLN A 631 -5.53 -32.27 13.94
C GLN A 631 -6.69 -31.66 13.15
N ASP A 632 -7.32 -30.59 13.65
CA ASP A 632 -8.38 -29.88 12.91
C ASP A 632 -7.81 -29.26 11.65
N LEU A 633 -6.63 -28.63 11.73
CA LEU A 633 -5.94 -28.04 10.58
C LEU A 633 -5.50 -29.10 9.57
N ALA A 634 -4.90 -30.19 10.02
CA ALA A 634 -4.52 -31.33 9.18
C ALA A 634 -5.73 -31.97 8.47
N ASN A 635 -6.85 -32.13 9.19
CA ASN A 635 -8.10 -32.62 8.60
C ASN A 635 -8.65 -31.68 7.55
N PHE A 636 -8.60 -30.35 7.80
CA PHE A 636 -9.03 -29.35 6.82
C PHE A 636 -8.14 -29.41 5.58
N HIS A 637 -6.83 -29.35 5.76
CA HIS A 637 -5.85 -29.47 4.69
C HIS A 637 -6.09 -30.72 3.82
N GLN A 638 -6.21 -31.91 4.44
CA GLN A 638 -6.43 -33.18 3.71
C GLN A 638 -7.72 -33.17 2.88
N ARG A 639 -8.77 -32.47 3.34
CA ARG A 639 -10.08 -32.44 2.68
C ARG A 639 -10.15 -31.43 1.53
N TRP A 640 -9.39 -30.33 1.62
CA TRP A 640 -9.52 -29.20 0.71
C TRP A 640 -8.29 -28.99 -0.18
N MET A 641 -7.07 -29.12 0.34
CA MET A 641 -5.83 -29.00 -0.45
C MET A 641 -5.46 -30.33 -1.08
N ARG A 642 -6.13 -30.64 -2.17
CA ARG A 642 -6.12 -31.95 -2.84
C ARG A 642 -5.81 -31.83 -4.33
N PRO A 643 -5.20 -32.86 -4.97
CA PRO A 643 -4.90 -32.81 -6.39
C PRO A 643 -6.16 -32.70 -7.30
N ASP A 644 -7.32 -33.19 -6.84
CA ASP A 644 -8.59 -33.10 -7.57
C ASP A 644 -9.31 -31.73 -7.38
N LYS A 645 -8.72 -30.82 -6.61
CA LYS A 645 -9.16 -29.43 -6.41
C LYS A 645 -8.05 -28.41 -6.71
N ALA A 646 -6.92 -28.88 -7.21
CA ALA A 646 -5.76 -28.06 -7.50
C ALA A 646 -5.73 -27.60 -8.95
N GLU A 647 -5.29 -26.37 -9.15
CA GLU A 647 -4.98 -25.76 -10.44
C GLU A 647 -3.59 -25.13 -10.38
N ILE A 648 -2.77 -25.31 -11.42
CA ILE A 648 -1.41 -24.77 -11.45
C ILE A 648 -1.31 -23.71 -12.53
N PHE A 649 -0.83 -22.52 -12.13
CA PHE A 649 -0.58 -21.39 -13.01
C PHE A 649 0.90 -21.05 -13.03
N VAL A 650 1.45 -20.80 -14.22
CA VAL A 650 2.88 -20.50 -14.40
C VAL A 650 3.04 -19.33 -15.35
N VAL A 651 3.80 -18.32 -14.92
CA VAL A 651 4.19 -17.18 -15.79
C VAL A 651 5.68 -16.91 -15.62
N GLY A 652 6.42 -16.74 -16.72
CA GLY A 652 7.82 -16.32 -16.62
C GLY A 652 8.72 -16.83 -17.74
N ASP A 653 10.04 -16.76 -17.49
CA ASP A 653 11.08 -17.17 -18.45
C ASP A 653 11.32 -18.68 -18.44
N THR A 654 10.33 -19.42 -18.93
CA THR A 654 10.43 -20.86 -19.18
C THR A 654 9.56 -21.24 -20.39
N THR A 655 9.41 -22.51 -20.68
CA THR A 655 8.47 -23.03 -21.68
C THR A 655 7.61 -24.12 -21.06
N LEU A 656 6.42 -24.37 -21.61
CA LEU A 656 5.56 -25.46 -21.14
C LEU A 656 6.28 -26.83 -21.24
N ALA A 657 7.16 -27.01 -22.27
CA ALA A 657 7.97 -28.21 -22.44
C ALA A 657 9.03 -28.40 -21.34
N GLU A 658 9.55 -27.29 -20.76
CA GLU A 658 10.52 -27.32 -19.66
C GLU A 658 9.83 -27.49 -18.31
N ILE A 659 8.75 -26.72 -18.05
CA ILE A 659 8.13 -26.68 -16.71
C ILE A 659 7.23 -27.90 -16.45
N LYS A 660 6.51 -28.42 -17.45
CA LYS A 660 5.60 -29.57 -17.25
C LYS A 660 6.29 -30.79 -16.67
N PRO A 661 7.44 -31.26 -17.16
CA PRO A 661 8.16 -32.38 -16.55
C PRO A 661 8.55 -32.10 -15.08
N MET A 662 8.94 -30.87 -14.74
CA MET A 662 9.29 -30.50 -13.35
C MET A 662 8.06 -30.58 -12.44
N LEU A 663 6.90 -30.12 -12.91
CA LEU A 663 5.62 -30.24 -12.20
C LEU A 663 5.14 -31.69 -12.12
N GLU A 664 5.31 -32.46 -13.18
CA GLU A 664 4.95 -33.89 -13.23
C GLU A 664 5.73 -34.71 -12.18
N GLU A 665 7.03 -34.44 -12.03
CA GLU A 665 7.90 -35.09 -11.05
C GLU A 665 7.40 -34.84 -9.61
N ARG A 666 6.93 -33.64 -9.31
CA ARG A 666 6.56 -33.21 -7.96
C ARG A 666 5.09 -33.43 -7.62
N PHE A 667 4.20 -33.23 -8.59
CA PHE A 667 2.76 -33.29 -8.36
C PHE A 667 2.07 -34.43 -9.10
N GLY A 668 2.63 -35.01 -10.20
CA GLY A 668 1.94 -35.99 -11.04
C GLY A 668 1.57 -37.29 -10.35
N ASN A 669 2.32 -37.69 -9.32
CA ASN A 669 2.02 -38.86 -8.49
C ASN A 669 1.20 -38.57 -7.24
N TRP A 670 0.87 -37.29 -7.00
CA TRP A 670 0.10 -36.87 -5.83
C TRP A 670 -1.34 -37.37 -5.93
N LYS A 671 -1.79 -38.10 -4.89
CA LYS A 671 -3.11 -38.72 -4.84
C LYS A 671 -3.94 -38.12 -3.73
N ALA A 672 -5.20 -37.89 -4.02
CA ALA A 672 -6.16 -37.51 -2.99
C ALA A 672 -6.30 -38.64 -1.97
N THR A 673 -6.24 -38.28 -0.68
CA THR A 673 -6.46 -39.22 0.45
C THR A 673 -7.67 -38.74 1.25
N GLY A 674 -8.39 -39.69 1.87
CA GLY A 674 -9.57 -39.38 2.68
C GLY A 674 -10.81 -38.97 1.87
N ALA A 675 -11.85 -38.54 2.58
CA ALA A 675 -13.10 -38.09 1.97
C ALA A 675 -12.94 -36.69 1.32
N ALA A 676 -13.59 -36.46 0.18
CA ALA A 676 -13.67 -35.15 -0.43
C ALA A 676 -14.37 -34.15 0.49
N ALA A 677 -13.99 -32.87 0.40
CA ALA A 677 -14.72 -31.80 1.04
C ALA A 677 -16.17 -31.74 0.52
N PRO A 678 -17.13 -31.39 1.36
CA PRO A 678 -18.49 -31.13 0.90
C PRO A 678 -18.50 -29.93 -0.07
N ALA A 679 -19.44 -29.94 -1.01
CA ALA A 679 -19.66 -28.75 -1.83
C ALA A 679 -20.10 -27.57 -0.95
N LYS A 680 -19.57 -26.37 -1.24
CA LYS A 680 -20.08 -25.13 -0.67
C LYS A 680 -21.54 -24.94 -1.15
N VAL A 681 -22.44 -24.61 -0.22
CA VAL A 681 -23.85 -24.40 -0.56
C VAL A 681 -24.18 -22.92 -0.37
N PHE A 682 -24.32 -22.22 -1.46
CA PHE A 682 -24.68 -20.80 -1.47
C PHE A 682 -26.19 -20.64 -1.50
N GLY A 683 -26.75 -20.24 -0.36
CA GLY A 683 -28.17 -19.87 -0.25
C GLY A 683 -28.42 -18.40 -0.67
N ALA A 684 -29.65 -17.93 -0.52
CA ALA A 684 -29.91 -16.50 -0.66
C ALA A 684 -29.24 -15.73 0.49
N PRO A 685 -28.63 -14.56 0.21
CA PRO A 685 -28.14 -13.67 1.26
C PRO A 685 -29.28 -13.21 2.16
N MET A 686 -28.94 -12.69 3.34
CA MET A 686 -29.95 -12.15 4.25
C MET A 686 -30.60 -10.89 3.63
N ALA A 687 -31.88 -10.99 3.29
CA ALA A 687 -32.60 -9.83 2.75
C ALA A 687 -32.80 -8.77 3.85
N SER A 688 -32.42 -7.54 3.56
CA SER A 688 -32.83 -6.38 4.35
C SER A 688 -34.07 -5.76 3.72
N ASP A 689 -35.16 -5.63 4.48
CA ASP A 689 -36.37 -4.94 3.99
C ASP A 689 -36.22 -3.42 4.03
N GLN A 690 -35.30 -2.92 4.88
CA GLN A 690 -35.02 -1.50 5.07
C GLN A 690 -33.57 -1.31 5.50
N GLY A 691 -32.92 -0.25 4.97
CA GLY A 691 -31.61 0.18 5.39
C GLY A 691 -31.56 0.60 6.87
N LYS A 692 -30.39 0.48 7.48
CA LYS A 692 -30.14 0.90 8.85
C LYS A 692 -28.71 1.41 9.00
N ILE A 693 -28.50 2.21 10.05
CA ILE A 693 -27.18 2.70 10.46
C ILE A 693 -26.78 1.99 11.75
N ILE A 694 -25.56 1.50 11.81
CA ILE A 694 -24.93 0.93 12.99
C ILE A 694 -23.71 1.77 13.31
N VAL A 695 -23.65 2.34 14.51
CA VAL A 695 -22.52 3.13 14.98
C VAL A 695 -21.75 2.33 16.01
N ILE A 696 -20.48 2.04 15.72
CA ILE A 696 -19.53 1.46 16.69
C ILE A 696 -18.76 2.61 17.31
N ASN A 697 -18.85 2.74 18.63
CA ASN A 697 -18.25 3.83 19.37
C ASN A 697 -16.72 3.68 19.46
N ARG A 698 -16.02 4.71 18.97
CA ARG A 698 -14.58 4.88 19.14
C ARG A 698 -14.33 6.32 19.61
N PRO A 699 -14.37 6.55 20.94
CA PRO A 699 -14.25 7.91 21.52
C PRO A 699 -12.97 8.61 21.09
N ASN A 700 -13.05 9.93 20.94
CA ASN A 700 -11.93 10.81 20.57
C ASN A 700 -11.34 10.55 19.18
N SER A 701 -12.01 9.79 18.30
CA SER A 701 -11.57 9.62 16.93
C SER A 701 -11.70 10.95 16.15
N PRO A 702 -10.64 11.40 15.47
CA PRO A 702 -10.68 12.62 14.64
C PRO A 702 -11.47 12.42 13.35
N GLN A 703 -11.62 11.16 12.90
CA GLN A 703 -12.39 10.77 11.75
C GLN A 703 -13.42 9.68 12.10
N SER A 704 -14.47 9.61 11.29
CA SER A 704 -15.40 8.49 11.23
C SER A 704 -15.15 7.69 9.96
N LEU A 705 -15.08 6.37 10.07
CA LEU A 705 -15.13 5.52 8.89
C LEU A 705 -16.57 5.14 8.61
N ILE A 706 -17.04 5.45 7.41
CA ILE A 706 -18.33 5.00 6.87
C ILE A 706 -18.06 3.84 5.94
N LEU A 707 -18.61 2.65 6.24
CA LEU A 707 -18.65 1.51 5.34
C LEU A 707 -20.11 1.12 5.17
N ALA A 708 -20.64 1.20 3.94
CA ALA A 708 -21.99 0.75 3.67
C ALA A 708 -21.98 -0.35 2.60
N GLY A 709 -23.04 -1.14 2.53
CA GLY A 709 -23.10 -2.15 1.48
C GLY A 709 -24.44 -2.88 1.39
N GLU A 710 -24.56 -3.59 0.28
CA GLU A 710 -25.61 -4.58 0.01
C GLU A 710 -25.07 -5.72 -0.85
N VAL A 711 -25.68 -6.88 -0.78
CA VAL A 711 -25.38 -8.01 -1.67
C VAL A 711 -26.27 -7.92 -2.89
N LEU A 712 -25.64 -7.92 -4.07
CA LEU A 712 -26.32 -7.74 -5.34
C LEU A 712 -27.00 -9.05 -5.80
N ASP A 713 -28.02 -8.93 -6.64
CA ASP A 713 -28.53 -10.04 -7.45
C ASP A 713 -27.63 -10.25 -8.69
N ALA A 714 -26.38 -10.56 -8.40
CA ALA A 714 -25.31 -10.78 -9.39
C ALA A 714 -24.23 -11.70 -8.81
N LYS A 715 -23.59 -12.48 -9.66
CA LYS A 715 -22.49 -13.38 -9.32
C LYS A 715 -21.18 -12.92 -9.95
N GLY A 716 -20.04 -13.32 -9.40
CA GLY A 716 -18.74 -13.06 -10.00
C GLY A 716 -18.59 -13.65 -11.40
N THR A 717 -19.28 -14.77 -11.68
CA THR A 717 -19.34 -15.43 -13.00
C THR A 717 -20.20 -14.72 -14.03
N ASP A 718 -21.03 -13.75 -13.61
CA ASP A 718 -21.82 -12.94 -14.56
C ASP A 718 -20.93 -11.95 -15.32
N ASP A 719 -21.46 -11.43 -16.44
CA ASP A 719 -20.80 -10.31 -17.13
C ASP A 719 -21.03 -9.01 -16.37
N LEU A 720 -20.07 -8.67 -15.52
CA LEU A 720 -20.11 -7.47 -14.68
C LEU A 720 -19.46 -6.24 -15.33
N LEU A 721 -18.99 -6.31 -16.60
CA LEU A 721 -18.28 -5.19 -17.22
C LEU A 721 -19.12 -3.90 -17.26
N PRO A 722 -20.39 -3.89 -17.68
CA PRO A 722 -21.21 -2.68 -17.65
C PRO A 722 -21.42 -2.12 -16.23
N LEU A 723 -21.58 -3.00 -15.22
CA LEU A 723 -21.73 -2.58 -13.84
C LEU A 723 -20.41 -2.00 -13.27
N THR A 724 -19.29 -2.59 -13.62
CA THR A 724 -17.97 -2.08 -13.22
C THR A 724 -17.71 -0.69 -13.80
N ALA A 725 -17.97 -0.52 -15.09
CA ALA A 725 -17.82 0.78 -15.75
C ALA A 725 -18.79 1.84 -15.19
N ALA A 726 -20.04 1.45 -14.86
CA ALA A 726 -20.98 2.34 -14.17
C ALA A 726 -20.50 2.73 -12.77
N ASN A 727 -19.91 1.76 -12.05
CA ASN A 727 -19.34 2.02 -10.73
C ASN A 727 -18.13 2.97 -10.77
N GLU A 728 -17.29 2.93 -11.81
CA GLU A 728 -16.19 3.90 -11.99
C GLU A 728 -16.73 5.34 -12.04
N VAL A 729 -17.84 5.57 -12.72
CA VAL A 729 -18.48 6.88 -12.78
C VAL A 729 -19.05 7.30 -11.43
N LEU A 730 -19.68 6.39 -10.68
CA LEU A 730 -20.31 6.71 -9.41
C LEU A 730 -19.29 6.93 -8.29
N GLY A 731 -18.35 5.98 -8.10
CA GLY A 731 -17.44 5.99 -6.95
C GLY A 731 -16.21 5.09 -7.09
N GLY A 732 -15.99 4.43 -8.23
CA GLY A 732 -14.90 3.45 -8.39
C GLY A 732 -13.60 4.01 -8.95
N ASP A 733 -13.55 5.31 -9.24
CA ASP A 733 -12.39 5.99 -9.80
C ASP A 733 -12.12 7.29 -9.02
N PHE A 734 -10.91 7.84 -9.14
CA PHE A 734 -10.55 9.11 -8.51
C PHE A 734 -11.49 10.25 -8.96
N LEU A 735 -11.82 10.30 -10.24
CA LEU A 735 -12.71 11.30 -10.84
C LEU A 735 -14.20 10.95 -10.71
N SER A 736 -14.55 9.98 -9.90
CA SER A 736 -15.92 9.57 -9.66
C SER A 736 -16.70 10.65 -8.91
N ARG A 737 -18.02 10.64 -9.10
CA ARG A 737 -18.92 11.65 -8.52
C ARG A 737 -18.82 11.73 -6.98
N ILE A 738 -18.71 10.58 -6.32
CA ILE A 738 -18.60 10.51 -4.85
C ILE A 738 -17.28 11.12 -4.37
N ASN A 739 -16.17 10.78 -5.02
CA ASN A 739 -14.86 11.28 -4.62
C ASN A 739 -14.74 12.79 -4.93
N MET A 740 -15.19 13.23 -6.09
CA MET A 740 -15.19 14.66 -6.46
C MET A 740 -16.06 15.48 -5.49
N ASP A 741 -17.20 14.96 -5.03
CA ASP A 741 -18.06 15.64 -4.06
C ASP A 741 -17.40 15.73 -2.68
N LEU A 742 -17.00 14.59 -2.08
CA LEU A 742 -16.53 14.58 -0.68
C LEU A 742 -15.08 15.06 -0.51
N ARG A 743 -14.21 14.80 -1.48
CA ARG A 743 -12.80 15.20 -1.45
C ARG A 743 -12.61 16.58 -2.07
N GLU A 744 -12.92 16.72 -3.37
CA GLU A 744 -12.52 17.91 -4.12
C GLU A 744 -13.44 19.12 -3.88
N ASP A 745 -14.77 18.92 -3.84
CA ASP A 745 -15.70 20.04 -3.60
C ASP A 745 -15.76 20.45 -2.13
N LYS A 746 -15.70 19.48 -1.20
CA LYS A 746 -16.00 19.72 0.22
C LYS A 746 -14.79 19.60 1.14
N GLY A 747 -13.73 18.92 0.74
CA GLY A 747 -12.57 18.68 1.58
C GLY A 747 -12.90 17.92 2.88
N TRP A 748 -13.92 17.05 2.90
CA TRP A 748 -14.33 16.31 4.08
C TRP A 748 -13.63 14.96 4.24
N ALA A 749 -13.03 14.45 3.19
CA ALA A 749 -12.35 13.17 3.12
C ALA A 749 -11.03 13.29 2.37
N TYR A 750 -10.10 12.39 2.64
CA TYR A 750 -8.92 12.17 1.78
C TYR A 750 -9.30 11.40 0.51
N GLY A 751 -10.31 10.53 0.59
CA GLY A 751 -10.91 9.83 -0.54
C GLY A 751 -12.16 9.07 -0.15
N ALA A 752 -13.12 8.97 -1.06
CA ALA A 752 -14.37 8.24 -0.84
C ALA A 752 -14.74 7.46 -2.10
N PHE A 753 -15.04 6.17 -1.94
CA PHE A 753 -15.13 5.25 -3.07
C PHE A 753 -16.31 4.28 -2.93
N THR A 754 -16.76 3.76 -4.09
CA THR A 754 -17.59 2.56 -4.17
C THR A 754 -16.83 1.46 -4.90
N PHE A 755 -17.02 0.22 -4.48
CA PHE A 755 -16.35 -0.91 -5.13
C PHE A 755 -17.20 -2.19 -5.07
N LEU A 756 -16.95 -3.06 -6.04
CA LEU A 756 -17.49 -4.40 -6.11
C LEU A 756 -16.43 -5.38 -5.59
N GLN A 757 -16.71 -6.04 -4.49
CA GLN A 757 -15.92 -7.22 -4.12
C GLN A 757 -16.35 -8.35 -5.05
N ARG A 758 -15.41 -9.08 -5.64
CA ARG A 758 -15.73 -10.10 -6.65
C ARG A 758 -15.43 -11.52 -6.15
N PRO A 759 -16.27 -12.10 -5.29
CA PRO A 759 -16.25 -13.54 -5.07
C PRO A 759 -16.86 -14.26 -6.28
N GLU A 760 -16.70 -15.59 -6.34
CA GLU A 760 -17.24 -16.45 -7.40
C GLU A 760 -18.78 -16.37 -7.48
N GLU A 761 -19.43 -16.35 -6.33
CA GLU A 761 -20.90 -16.27 -6.19
C GLU A 761 -21.39 -14.83 -5.93
N GLN A 762 -22.35 -14.61 -5.05
CA GLN A 762 -23.01 -13.31 -4.86
C GLN A 762 -22.04 -12.18 -4.52
N VAL A 763 -22.08 -11.14 -5.33
CA VAL A 763 -21.20 -9.97 -5.28
C VAL A 763 -21.78 -8.89 -4.37
N PRO A 764 -21.05 -8.38 -3.36
CA PRO A 764 -21.45 -7.21 -2.63
C PRO A 764 -20.92 -5.93 -3.31
N MET A 765 -21.75 -4.90 -3.31
CA MET A 765 -21.32 -3.53 -3.59
C MET A 765 -21.15 -2.79 -2.27
N MET A 766 -20.03 -2.10 -2.11
CA MET A 766 -19.65 -1.40 -0.89
C MET A 766 -19.32 0.06 -1.15
N VAL A 767 -19.61 0.91 -0.17
CA VAL A 767 -19.24 2.33 -0.11
C VAL A 767 -18.27 2.51 1.04
N TYR A 768 -17.14 3.14 0.78
CA TYR A 768 -16.08 3.40 1.75
C TYR A 768 -15.76 4.90 1.80
N ALA A 769 -15.91 5.52 2.96
CA ALA A 769 -15.63 6.94 3.13
C ALA A 769 -15.10 7.25 4.55
N PRO A 770 -13.79 7.44 4.74
CA PRO A 770 -13.22 8.01 5.95
C PRO A 770 -13.39 9.54 5.89
N VAL A 771 -14.19 10.07 6.81
CA VAL A 771 -14.57 11.50 6.81
C VAL A 771 -14.26 12.15 8.14
N GLN A 772 -14.11 13.47 8.16
CA GLN A 772 -14.03 14.24 9.41
C GLN A 772 -15.23 13.91 10.31
N THR A 773 -14.98 13.71 11.61
CA THR A 773 -16.03 13.31 12.56
C THR A 773 -17.22 14.26 12.59
N ASN A 774 -16.99 15.57 12.46
CA ASN A 774 -18.06 16.59 12.43
C ASN A 774 -18.83 16.64 11.11
N GLN A 775 -18.39 15.92 10.08
CA GLN A 775 -19.04 15.83 8.76
C GLN A 775 -19.64 14.43 8.49
N THR A 776 -19.73 13.57 9.50
CA THR A 776 -20.23 12.20 9.34
C THR A 776 -21.67 12.16 8.80
N GLY A 777 -22.60 12.82 9.44
CA GLY A 777 -24.01 12.88 8.99
C GLY A 777 -24.18 13.58 7.64
N PRO A 778 -23.58 14.76 7.42
CA PRO A 778 -23.54 15.40 6.10
C PRO A 778 -23.01 14.50 5.00
N SER A 779 -21.92 13.74 5.25
CA SER A 779 -21.33 12.81 4.28
C SER A 779 -22.29 11.66 3.94
N VAL A 780 -22.96 11.06 4.92
CA VAL A 780 -23.99 10.03 4.65
C VAL A 780 -25.11 10.59 3.76
N LYS A 781 -25.55 11.83 4.00
CA LYS A 781 -26.57 12.49 3.16
C LYS A 781 -26.08 12.70 1.74
N GLN A 782 -24.84 13.12 1.54
CA GLN A 782 -24.25 13.31 0.21
C GLN A 782 -24.10 11.97 -0.53
N LEU A 783 -23.61 10.92 0.13
CA LEU A 783 -23.53 9.58 -0.45
C LEU A 783 -24.89 9.09 -0.93
N ILE A 784 -25.93 9.20 -0.09
CA ILE A 784 -27.29 8.84 -0.46
C ILE A 784 -27.79 9.70 -1.64
N MET A 785 -27.48 10.99 -1.65
CA MET A 785 -27.89 11.92 -2.71
C MET A 785 -27.23 11.54 -4.05
N GLN A 786 -25.93 11.32 -4.08
CA GLN A 786 -25.19 10.95 -5.30
C GLN A 786 -25.69 9.62 -5.88
N MET A 787 -25.87 8.60 -5.06
CA MET A 787 -26.39 7.31 -5.48
C MET A 787 -27.82 7.39 -6.01
N ASN A 788 -28.71 8.15 -5.35
CA ASN A 788 -30.07 8.35 -5.82
C ASN A 788 -30.12 9.18 -7.09
N ALA A 789 -29.26 10.19 -7.24
CA ALA A 789 -29.17 10.99 -8.46
C ALA A 789 -28.75 10.13 -9.65
N PHE A 790 -27.74 9.27 -9.47
CA PHE A 790 -27.30 8.32 -10.49
C PHE A 790 -28.43 7.35 -10.91
N ASN A 791 -29.11 6.75 -9.95
CA ASN A 791 -30.24 5.83 -10.23
C ASN A 791 -31.48 6.55 -10.82
N GLY A 792 -31.57 7.84 -10.64
CA GLY A 792 -32.68 8.67 -11.11
C GLY A 792 -32.47 9.28 -12.50
N ALA A 793 -32.50 10.62 -12.54
CA ALA A 793 -32.40 11.39 -13.77
C ALA A 793 -30.97 11.66 -14.25
N ASN A 794 -29.97 11.55 -13.36
CA ASN A 794 -28.61 11.92 -13.64
C ASN A 794 -27.74 10.66 -13.89
N GLY A 795 -28.12 9.88 -14.90
CA GLY A 795 -27.30 8.75 -15.36
C GLY A 795 -25.94 9.18 -15.94
N VAL A 796 -25.24 8.25 -16.54
CA VAL A 796 -23.91 8.47 -17.13
C VAL A 796 -23.99 9.51 -18.24
N THR A 797 -23.15 10.55 -18.16
CA THR A 797 -23.05 11.58 -19.20
C THR A 797 -22.18 11.09 -20.38
N PRO A 798 -22.29 11.74 -21.57
CA PRO A 798 -21.42 11.41 -22.70
C PRO A 798 -19.92 11.55 -22.36
N GLU A 799 -19.55 12.58 -21.59
CA GLU A 799 -18.18 12.88 -21.21
C GLU A 799 -17.63 11.83 -20.23
N GLU A 800 -18.46 11.39 -19.26
CA GLU A 800 -18.10 10.30 -18.33
C GLU A 800 -17.93 8.98 -19.07
N LEU A 801 -18.84 8.68 -20.01
CA LEU A 801 -18.75 7.47 -20.83
C LEU A 801 -17.47 7.47 -21.68
N GLU A 802 -17.18 8.59 -22.37
CA GLU A 802 -15.98 8.73 -23.19
C GLU A 802 -14.71 8.56 -22.36
N ARG A 803 -14.64 9.21 -21.20
CA ARG A 803 -13.53 9.09 -20.25
C ARG A 803 -13.32 7.64 -19.80
N THR A 804 -14.39 6.96 -19.39
CA THR A 804 -14.35 5.56 -18.94
C THR A 804 -13.91 4.62 -20.06
N ILE A 805 -14.45 4.75 -21.26
CA ILE A 805 -14.07 3.90 -22.40
C ILE A 805 -12.62 4.15 -22.80
N THR A 806 -12.25 5.39 -23.00
CA THR A 806 -10.92 5.76 -23.50
C THR A 806 -9.85 5.38 -22.47
N GLY A 807 -10.06 5.74 -21.20
CA GLY A 807 -9.13 5.42 -20.12
C GLY A 807 -8.91 3.91 -20.00
N ASN A 808 -9.97 3.15 -19.75
CA ASN A 808 -9.86 1.70 -19.59
C ASN A 808 -9.27 0.98 -20.81
N THR A 809 -9.53 1.48 -22.02
CA THR A 809 -8.99 0.86 -23.24
C THR A 809 -7.48 1.11 -23.37
N LEU A 810 -7.02 2.33 -23.08
CA LEU A 810 -5.61 2.70 -23.16
C LEU A 810 -4.78 2.12 -22.00
N GLU A 811 -5.34 2.04 -20.79
CA GLU A 811 -4.70 1.48 -19.59
C GLU A 811 -4.38 -0.02 -19.71
N LEU A 812 -5.06 -0.77 -20.61
CA LEU A 812 -4.85 -2.22 -20.72
C LEU A 812 -3.39 -2.60 -20.93
N ALA A 813 -2.63 -1.83 -21.72
CA ALA A 813 -1.22 -2.11 -21.97
C ALA A 813 -0.36 -2.00 -20.70
N GLY A 814 -0.65 -1.02 -19.84
CA GLY A 814 0.00 -0.84 -18.54
C GLY A 814 -0.46 -1.89 -17.52
N ASN A 815 -1.75 -2.18 -17.48
CA ASN A 815 -2.33 -3.13 -16.53
C ASN A 815 -1.73 -4.54 -16.65
N PHE A 816 -1.28 -4.95 -17.83
CA PHE A 816 -0.62 -6.24 -18.06
C PHE A 816 0.91 -6.14 -18.20
N GLU A 817 1.52 -5.10 -17.67
CA GLU A 817 2.96 -4.92 -17.70
C GLU A 817 3.72 -6.05 -16.99
N GLN A 818 3.28 -6.44 -15.82
CA GLN A 818 3.98 -7.38 -14.94
C GLN A 818 3.48 -8.82 -15.10
N SER A 819 4.37 -9.80 -14.88
CA SER A 819 4.02 -11.23 -14.88
C SER A 819 2.96 -11.57 -13.84
N ASN A 820 2.92 -10.84 -12.72
CA ASN A 820 1.91 -11.06 -11.68
C ASN A 820 0.50 -10.68 -12.17
N ALA A 821 0.37 -9.62 -12.96
CA ALA A 821 -0.91 -9.22 -13.54
C ALA A 821 -1.45 -10.28 -14.52
N VAL A 822 -0.56 -10.87 -15.34
CA VAL A 822 -0.92 -11.98 -16.22
C VAL A 822 -1.33 -13.22 -15.42
N LEU A 823 -0.60 -13.54 -14.34
CA LEU A 823 -0.94 -14.65 -13.45
C LEU A 823 -2.33 -14.47 -12.83
N ASN A 824 -2.60 -13.29 -12.28
CA ASN A 824 -3.88 -12.95 -11.66
C ASN A 824 -5.03 -12.98 -12.68
N GLN A 825 -4.79 -12.55 -13.92
CA GLN A 825 -5.79 -12.62 -14.99
C GLN A 825 -6.14 -14.07 -15.34
N MET A 826 -5.14 -14.93 -15.50
CA MET A 826 -5.39 -16.36 -15.76
C MET A 826 -6.18 -17.02 -14.62
N GLN A 827 -5.84 -16.71 -13.36
CA GLN A 827 -6.59 -17.19 -12.19
C GLN A 827 -8.02 -16.67 -12.19
N SER A 828 -8.22 -15.40 -12.51
CA SER A 828 -9.55 -14.78 -12.61
C SER A 828 -10.38 -15.38 -13.74
N ASP A 829 -9.76 -15.63 -14.90
CA ASP A 829 -10.47 -16.25 -16.03
C ASP A 829 -10.97 -17.66 -15.69
N VAL A 830 -10.14 -18.44 -14.97
CA VAL A 830 -10.54 -19.77 -14.50
C VAL A 830 -11.60 -19.69 -13.40
N LEU A 831 -11.43 -18.78 -12.41
CA LEU A 831 -12.36 -18.58 -11.30
C LEU A 831 -13.77 -18.19 -11.78
N TYR A 832 -13.85 -17.34 -12.82
CA TYR A 832 -15.12 -16.80 -13.33
C TYR A 832 -15.62 -17.51 -14.59
N ASP A 833 -15.07 -18.69 -14.91
CA ASP A 833 -15.45 -19.50 -16.10
C ASP A 833 -15.37 -18.68 -17.41
N ARG A 834 -14.30 -17.88 -17.57
CA ARG A 834 -14.03 -17.03 -18.74
C ARG A 834 -13.06 -17.73 -19.71
N PRO A 835 -13.12 -17.37 -21.01
CA PRO A 835 -12.06 -17.79 -21.95
C PRO A 835 -10.69 -17.25 -21.53
N LEU A 836 -9.62 -18.02 -21.73
CA LEU A 836 -8.25 -17.63 -21.37
C LEU A 836 -7.66 -16.51 -22.26
N ASP A 837 -8.36 -16.09 -23.28
CA ASP A 837 -8.10 -14.92 -24.12
C ASP A 837 -9.05 -13.75 -23.81
N TYR A 838 -9.70 -13.78 -22.64
CA TYR A 838 -10.66 -12.74 -22.22
C TYR A 838 -10.03 -11.35 -22.24
N ALA A 839 -8.78 -11.22 -21.79
CA ALA A 839 -8.04 -9.96 -21.80
C ALA A 839 -7.94 -9.34 -23.20
N ASP A 840 -7.72 -10.15 -24.25
CA ASP A 840 -7.64 -9.69 -25.64
C ASP A 840 -8.97 -9.09 -26.14
N THR A 841 -10.08 -9.42 -25.50
CA THR A 841 -11.42 -8.92 -25.87
C THR A 841 -11.79 -7.62 -25.16
N LEU A 842 -11.10 -7.24 -24.10
CA LEU A 842 -11.49 -6.13 -23.20
C LEU A 842 -11.58 -4.80 -23.94
N ALA A 843 -10.60 -4.45 -24.76
CA ALA A 843 -10.61 -3.19 -25.51
C ALA A 843 -11.87 -3.04 -26.36
N GLN A 844 -12.22 -4.08 -27.14
CA GLN A 844 -13.42 -4.08 -27.96
C GLN A 844 -14.71 -4.02 -27.12
N ARG A 845 -14.72 -4.71 -25.99
CA ARG A 845 -15.88 -4.74 -25.09
C ARG A 845 -16.12 -3.40 -24.43
N TYR A 846 -15.06 -2.72 -23.95
CA TYR A 846 -15.18 -1.35 -23.43
C TYR A 846 -15.70 -0.38 -24.50
N GLN A 847 -15.15 -0.44 -25.73
CA GLN A 847 -15.58 0.41 -26.85
C GLN A 847 -17.04 0.19 -27.25
N ALA A 848 -17.61 -0.98 -26.97
CA ALA A 848 -19.01 -1.29 -27.25
C ALA A 848 -19.99 -0.79 -26.19
N LEU A 849 -19.53 -0.35 -25.01
CA LEU A 849 -20.38 0.11 -23.92
C LEU A 849 -21.13 1.38 -24.28
N THR A 850 -22.36 1.48 -23.78
CA THR A 850 -23.23 2.65 -23.95
C THR A 850 -23.76 3.16 -22.62
N ALA A 851 -24.01 4.46 -22.49
CA ALA A 851 -24.55 5.05 -21.26
C ALA A 851 -25.87 4.38 -20.78
N PRO A 852 -26.83 4.05 -21.66
CA PRO A 852 -28.03 3.33 -21.24
C PRO A 852 -27.76 1.93 -20.65
N GLU A 853 -26.73 1.21 -21.13
CA GLU A 853 -26.33 -0.09 -20.55
C GLU A 853 -25.73 0.08 -19.17
N LEU A 854 -24.83 1.06 -18.98
CA LEU A 854 -24.25 1.38 -17.69
C LEU A 854 -25.33 1.76 -16.68
N ASP A 855 -26.22 2.65 -17.06
CA ASP A 855 -27.36 3.09 -16.25
C ASP A 855 -28.28 1.92 -15.85
N ALA A 856 -28.60 1.05 -16.81
CA ALA A 856 -29.44 -0.12 -16.55
C ALA A 856 -28.77 -1.11 -15.60
N ALA A 857 -27.45 -1.32 -15.76
CA ALA A 857 -26.68 -2.19 -14.89
C ALA A 857 -26.66 -1.67 -13.44
N MET A 858 -26.40 -0.37 -13.23
CA MET A 858 -26.39 0.24 -11.89
C MET A 858 -27.78 0.26 -11.26
N ARG A 859 -28.82 0.66 -11.99
CA ARG A 859 -30.21 0.68 -11.48
C ARG A 859 -30.71 -0.70 -11.09
N LYS A 860 -30.27 -1.75 -11.78
CA LYS A 860 -30.56 -3.13 -11.40
C LYS A 860 -29.83 -3.55 -10.12
N ALA A 861 -28.59 -3.12 -9.98
CA ALA A 861 -27.70 -3.55 -8.90
C ALA A 861 -27.95 -2.78 -7.60
N LEU A 862 -27.93 -1.45 -7.62
CA LEU A 862 -27.90 -0.59 -6.43
C LEU A 862 -29.30 -0.25 -5.92
N ASN A 863 -29.61 -0.65 -4.68
CA ASN A 863 -30.85 -0.32 -3.98
C ASN A 863 -30.56 0.53 -2.73
N VAL A 864 -30.37 1.83 -2.90
CA VAL A 864 -29.98 2.78 -1.85
C VAL A 864 -30.81 2.67 -0.56
N PRO A 865 -32.16 2.52 -0.60
CA PRO A 865 -33.00 2.32 0.59
C PRO A 865 -32.70 1.07 1.41
N LYS A 866 -31.98 0.09 0.86
CA LYS A 866 -31.65 -1.18 1.53
C LYS A 866 -30.23 -1.26 2.07
N LEU A 867 -29.40 -0.27 1.79
CA LEU A 867 -28.01 -0.25 2.26
C LEU A 867 -27.92 -0.37 3.77
N THR A 868 -27.07 -1.27 4.24
CA THR A 868 -26.65 -1.33 5.63
C THR A 868 -25.42 -0.46 5.81
N TRP A 869 -25.51 0.53 6.69
CA TRP A 869 -24.45 1.48 6.98
C TRP A 869 -23.79 1.11 8.30
N LEU A 870 -22.48 0.99 8.29
CA LEU A 870 -21.66 0.81 9.48
C LEU A 870 -20.75 2.03 9.62
N ILE A 871 -20.80 2.70 10.76
CA ILE A 871 -19.99 3.87 11.06
C ILE A 871 -19.11 3.56 12.28
N VAL A 872 -17.81 3.68 12.13
CA VAL A 872 -16.85 3.51 13.24
C VAL A 872 -16.29 4.89 13.59
N GLY A 873 -16.59 5.42 14.76
CA GLY A 873 -16.17 6.76 15.15
C GLY A 873 -16.69 7.19 16.51
N ASP A 874 -16.51 8.48 16.86
CA ASP A 874 -16.94 9.06 18.14
C ASP A 874 -18.46 9.24 18.18
N ALA A 875 -19.15 8.27 18.78
CA ALA A 875 -20.61 8.20 18.77
C ALA A 875 -21.25 9.44 19.42
N ALA A 876 -20.62 10.04 20.43
CA ALA A 876 -21.15 11.24 21.07
C ALA A 876 -21.19 12.45 20.12
N LYS A 877 -20.21 12.57 19.23
CA LYS A 877 -20.15 13.61 18.20
C LYS A 877 -21.00 13.29 16.97
N ILE A 878 -21.20 12.00 16.68
CA ILE A 878 -21.94 11.52 15.51
C ILE A 878 -23.46 11.54 15.75
N GLN A 879 -23.93 11.16 16.93
CA GLN A 879 -25.35 11.02 17.27
C GLN A 879 -26.21 12.21 16.80
N PRO A 880 -25.90 13.49 17.13
CA PRO A 880 -26.75 14.61 16.73
C PRO A 880 -26.79 14.84 15.22
N GLN A 881 -25.81 14.34 14.47
CA GLN A 881 -25.72 14.50 13.02
C GLN A 881 -26.61 13.50 12.25
N LEU A 882 -27.01 12.40 12.89
CA LEU A 882 -27.78 11.32 12.25
C LEU A 882 -29.30 11.51 12.37
N ALA A 883 -29.78 12.46 13.21
CA ALA A 883 -31.21 12.64 13.51
C ALA A 883 -32.10 12.82 12.27
N ASP A 884 -31.61 13.51 11.24
CA ASP A 884 -32.38 13.88 10.05
C ASP A 884 -32.13 12.96 8.85
N ILE A 885 -31.44 11.81 9.03
CA ILE A 885 -31.17 10.89 7.92
C ILE A 885 -32.40 10.02 7.61
N GLY A 886 -33.25 9.78 8.60
CA GLY A 886 -34.47 9.03 8.42
C GLY A 886 -34.32 7.51 8.37
N LEU A 887 -33.13 6.98 8.76
CA LEU A 887 -32.88 5.56 8.92
C LEU A 887 -32.81 5.17 10.40
N PRO A 888 -33.22 3.95 10.77
CA PRO A 888 -33.03 3.43 12.13
C PRO A 888 -31.52 3.41 12.48
N VAL A 889 -31.16 3.85 13.69
CA VAL A 889 -29.77 3.89 14.18
C VAL A 889 -29.62 2.97 15.37
N GLU A 890 -28.64 2.06 15.31
CA GLU A 890 -28.22 1.19 16.39
C GLU A 890 -26.83 1.63 16.90
N TYR A 891 -26.66 1.79 18.20
CA TYR A 891 -25.37 2.14 18.79
C TYR A 891 -24.75 0.94 19.48
N ARG A 892 -23.45 0.70 19.32
CA ARG A 892 -22.68 -0.32 19.99
C ARG A 892 -21.54 0.31 20.78
N GLY A 893 -21.46 -0.02 22.08
CA GLY A 893 -20.45 0.58 22.96
C GLY A 893 -20.74 2.07 23.30
N PHE A 894 -21.98 2.50 23.20
CA PHE A 894 -22.44 3.85 23.51
C PHE A 894 -23.90 3.83 23.94
N ASP A 895 -24.22 4.54 25.00
CA ASP A 895 -25.58 4.74 25.47
C ASP A 895 -26.02 6.19 25.17
N PRO A 896 -26.89 6.39 24.18
CA PRO A 896 -27.34 7.72 23.80
C PRO A 896 -28.18 8.41 24.90
N GLU A 897 -28.91 7.67 25.74
CA GLU A 897 -29.75 8.21 26.80
C GLU A 897 -28.90 8.77 27.95
N ALA A 898 -27.78 8.14 28.27
CA ALA A 898 -26.86 8.61 29.29
C ALA A 898 -26.23 9.99 29.01
N VAL A 899 -26.14 10.37 27.74
CA VAL A 899 -25.60 11.67 27.31
C VAL A 899 -26.65 12.78 27.44
N GLU A 900 -27.92 12.49 27.18
CA GLU A 900 -29.02 13.43 27.37
C GLU A 900 -29.26 13.75 28.86
N GLU A 901 -29.13 12.74 29.75
CA GLU A 901 -29.22 12.94 31.21
C GLU A 901 -28.04 13.79 31.75
N ALA A 902 -26.84 13.63 31.22
CA ALA A 902 -25.66 14.43 31.62
C ALA A 902 -25.70 15.89 31.11
N GLY A 903 -26.44 16.13 30.01
CA GLY A 903 -26.64 17.45 29.40
C GLY A 903 -27.85 18.25 29.94
N ALA A 904 -28.71 17.66 30.76
CA ALA A 904 -29.83 18.36 31.36
C ALA A 904 -29.33 19.39 32.38
N PRO A 905 -29.76 20.68 32.31
CA PRO A 905 -29.34 21.68 33.28
C PRO A 905 -29.81 21.20 34.64
N MET A 906 -28.87 21.11 35.62
CA MET A 906 -29.26 20.96 37.02
C MET A 906 -30.25 22.02 37.37
N GLU A 907 -31.52 21.65 37.65
CA GLU A 907 -32.48 22.55 38.26
C GLU A 907 -31.85 23.03 39.58
N THR A 908 -31.46 24.30 39.62
CA THR A 908 -31.09 24.95 40.82
C THR A 908 -32.33 25.01 41.70
N SER A 909 -32.46 24.04 42.64
CA SER A 909 -33.40 24.16 43.74
C SER A 909 -32.98 25.40 44.55
N GLY A 910 -33.71 26.48 44.34
CA GLY A 910 -33.62 27.67 45.19
C GLY A 910 -34.11 27.36 46.60
N GLU A 911 -33.32 27.58 47.60
CA GLU A 911 -33.65 28.10 48.92
C GLU A 911 -32.71 29.21 49.26
#